data_0fc09d01f6d3774ef23bcab391e9d73f
#
_entry.id   0fc09d01f6d3774ef23bcab391e9d73f
#
_cell.length_a   1.000
_cell.length_b   1.000
_cell.length_c   1.000
_cell.angle_alpha   90.00
_cell.angle_beta   90.00
_cell.angle_gamma   90.00
#
_symmetry.space_group_name_H-M   'P 1'
#
loop_
_entity.id
_entity.type
_entity.pdbx_description
1 polymer ?
#
loop_
_entity_poly.entity_id
_entity_poly.type
_entity_poly.pdbx_seq_one_letter_code
_entity_poly.pdbx_strand_id
1 'polypeptide(L)'
;MKTNLERFFSSFVTTIVLLLIYAFGLAVATFIEKYHGTATAKAMVYYSPLFFLLQFLLVVNFIAATIKHQYLKRGKWGLMLTHFAFIIILLGALTSFLFGEEGILHLREGETSNQIAVRTSDNTTFHTLPFSVELKKFTLTRYPGSASPSSYESEVIVHVDGEDREERIFMNNVLDVKGYRFFQASYDQDEHGTILSVNRDVAGRNITYTGYLLLVIGLILCLVGKDSRFMRQSRRLKELRKATNVTVLLLALLAVPLSVNAGGKASPMLDAVQKYVVSPEHAALFGALPIQSGSGRMMPVNTFSSEILRKLHKSDKIGQLNSDQFLLSLLAMPDMWMRVPFIALSNSELAAYYDLTDGECAYIQVFDSNGSYKLQEKLEEAYNKMPAQRTRFDKDLMKLDEQLNIFHQLINHQMLNLFPKEDDPNHKWYAPGDDLSAFTGKDSMFVSRIFDWYLGEVQEGLKSGDWAKADEVVGMIDTYQQAKNKTLDISPKRMQAELKYNKMDVFRYCKIGYLVLGGLLLVLSFAMQFRRTRWMKVAVWLLGAGVLVVFHYHMFGMGMRWYIGGYAPWSNSYETMVYVGWATVLAGLLFVRRSTITFALATLFGGIILFVSGLNWMDPEINPLVPVLKSPWLMFHVAVIVAAYGFFGISCLIGLTNMVMMSVAGKKNKEILKARITELSIVGEMALWVGLALMTVGTFLGAVWANESWGRYWGWDPKETWALITMVVYAVVTHLHLVKRWNSLWLFNLASVIAFASVLMTFFGVNYFLSGMHSYGQNDNVHGIFTYLYIALGVVVVLAVLSYRRWNTKV
;
A
#
# COMPACT_ATOMS: atom_id res chain seq x y z
N MET A 1 -51.88 1.19 12.06
CA MET A 1 -50.65 1.94 11.58
C MET A 1 -49.45 1.77 12.50
N LYS A 2 -49.57 1.96 13.82
CA LYS A 2 -48.42 1.79 14.75
C LYS A 2 -47.65 0.47 14.58
N THR A 3 -48.36 -0.69 14.44
CA THR A 3 -47.73 -2.00 14.31
C THR A 3 -46.95 -2.21 13.01
N ASN A 4 -47.28 -1.54 11.90
CA ASN A 4 -46.55 -1.70 10.62
C ASN A 4 -45.31 -0.85 10.59
N LEU A 5 -45.34 0.36 11.17
CA LEU A 5 -44.19 1.27 11.25
C LEU A 5 -43.12 0.68 12.20
N GLU A 6 -43.51 0.16 13.35
CA GLU A 6 -42.62 -0.51 14.28
C GLU A 6 -41.98 -1.77 13.67
N ARG A 7 -42.72 -2.55 12.89
CA ARG A 7 -42.19 -3.73 12.17
C ARG A 7 -41.18 -3.31 11.09
N PHE A 8 -41.44 -2.24 10.36
CA PHE A 8 -40.53 -1.71 9.34
C PHE A 8 -39.21 -1.25 9.96
N PHE A 9 -39.26 -0.34 10.95
CA PHE A 9 -38.04 0.21 11.56
C PHE A 9 -37.25 -0.80 12.39
N SER A 10 -37.84 -1.87 12.89
CA SER A 10 -37.14 -2.89 13.66
C SER A 10 -36.77 -4.12 12.81
N SER A 11 -36.85 -4.03 11.49
CA SER A 11 -36.57 -5.13 10.56
C SER A 11 -35.09 -5.16 10.15
N PHE A 12 -34.46 -6.34 10.23
CA PHE A 12 -33.10 -6.53 9.70
C PHE A 12 -33.02 -6.39 8.17
N VAL A 13 -34.11 -6.61 7.45
CA VAL A 13 -34.17 -6.33 6.01
C VAL A 13 -34.00 -4.83 5.78
N THR A 14 -34.73 -4.01 6.54
CA THR A 14 -34.58 -2.55 6.49
C THR A 14 -33.15 -2.11 6.81
N THR A 15 -32.54 -2.69 7.85
CA THR A 15 -31.12 -2.43 8.20
C THR A 15 -30.20 -2.69 7.02
N ILE A 16 -30.29 -3.87 6.40
CA ILE A 16 -29.41 -4.24 5.28
C ILE A 16 -29.62 -3.34 4.08
N VAL A 17 -30.87 -3.01 3.75
CA VAL A 17 -31.19 -2.13 2.61
C VAL A 17 -30.66 -0.72 2.86
N LEU A 18 -30.85 -0.14 4.05
CA LEU A 18 -30.32 1.17 4.39
C LEU A 18 -28.78 1.18 4.37
N LEU A 19 -28.12 0.14 4.87
CA LEU A 19 -26.66 0.01 4.80
C LEU A 19 -26.14 -0.07 3.35
N LEU A 20 -26.83 -0.81 2.48
CA LEU A 20 -26.46 -0.88 1.07
C LEU A 20 -26.66 0.45 0.35
N ILE A 21 -27.75 1.19 0.62
CA ILE A 21 -27.98 2.53 0.09
C ILE A 21 -26.91 3.49 0.59
N TYR A 22 -26.53 3.38 1.86
CA TYR A 22 -25.47 4.19 2.48
C TYR A 22 -24.11 3.93 1.78
N ALA A 23 -23.73 2.67 1.64
CA ALA A 23 -22.49 2.30 0.94
C ALA A 23 -22.48 2.74 -0.53
N PHE A 24 -23.62 2.64 -1.22
CA PHE A 24 -23.75 3.10 -2.61
C PHE A 24 -23.63 4.61 -2.72
N GLY A 25 -24.29 5.37 -1.83
CA GLY A 25 -24.18 6.83 -1.79
C GLY A 25 -22.74 7.30 -1.55
N LEU A 26 -22.04 6.66 -0.62
CA LEU A 26 -20.61 6.92 -0.37
C LEU A 26 -19.74 6.62 -1.60
N ALA A 27 -19.97 5.49 -2.28
CA ALA A 27 -19.23 5.15 -3.49
C ALA A 27 -19.46 6.19 -4.60
N VAL A 28 -20.70 6.60 -4.85
CA VAL A 28 -21.02 7.67 -5.83
C VAL A 28 -20.29 8.97 -5.47
N ALA A 29 -20.25 9.34 -4.20
CA ALA A 29 -19.58 10.55 -3.74
C ALA A 29 -18.08 10.56 -4.12
N THR A 30 -17.37 9.43 -3.99
CA THR A 30 -15.95 9.36 -4.36
C THR A 30 -15.69 9.53 -5.86
N PHE A 31 -16.63 9.11 -6.72
CA PHE A 31 -16.53 9.38 -8.16
C PHE A 31 -16.87 10.84 -8.51
N ILE A 32 -17.85 11.46 -7.82
CA ILE A 32 -18.11 12.89 -7.95
C ILE A 32 -16.86 13.67 -7.54
N GLU A 33 -16.22 13.30 -6.44
CA GLU A 33 -14.99 13.92 -5.98
C GLU A 33 -13.86 13.87 -7.01
N LYS A 34 -13.69 12.73 -7.67
CA LYS A 34 -12.67 12.55 -8.72
C LYS A 34 -12.85 13.54 -9.88
N TYR A 35 -14.09 13.79 -10.31
CA TYR A 35 -14.35 14.60 -11.51
C TYR A 35 -14.65 16.06 -11.21
N HIS A 36 -15.17 16.37 -10.02
CA HIS A 36 -15.69 17.69 -9.65
C HIS A 36 -15.08 18.27 -8.37
N GLY A 37 -14.16 17.53 -7.71
CA GLY A 37 -13.48 17.96 -6.51
C GLY A 37 -14.25 17.71 -5.21
N THR A 38 -13.52 17.76 -4.08
CA THR A 38 -14.01 17.43 -2.73
C THR A 38 -15.13 18.36 -2.27
N ALA A 39 -15.06 19.68 -2.60
CA ALA A 39 -16.09 20.63 -2.22
C ALA A 39 -17.46 20.29 -2.83
N THR A 40 -17.49 19.92 -4.11
CA THR A 40 -18.69 19.49 -4.82
C THR A 40 -19.26 18.20 -4.24
N ALA A 41 -18.40 17.19 -3.95
CA ALA A 41 -18.84 15.95 -3.34
C ALA A 41 -19.44 16.18 -1.94
N LYS A 42 -18.84 17.06 -1.14
CA LYS A 42 -19.37 17.47 0.18
C LYS A 42 -20.75 18.09 0.04
N ALA A 43 -20.92 19.05 -0.86
CA ALA A 43 -22.20 19.73 -1.06
C ALA A 43 -23.30 18.82 -1.60
N MET A 44 -22.98 18.01 -2.61
CA MET A 44 -23.98 17.19 -3.31
C MET A 44 -24.39 15.92 -2.56
N VAL A 45 -23.45 15.30 -1.81
CA VAL A 45 -23.69 14.00 -1.17
C VAL A 45 -23.46 14.05 0.35
N TYR A 46 -22.25 14.27 0.83
CA TYR A 46 -21.91 14.06 2.24
C TYR A 46 -22.69 14.97 3.19
N TYR A 47 -22.97 16.22 2.80
CA TYR A 47 -23.72 17.20 3.58
C TYR A 47 -25.13 17.47 3.01
N SER A 48 -25.60 16.59 2.11
CA SER A 48 -26.94 16.73 1.55
C SER A 48 -28.02 16.36 2.58
N PRO A 49 -29.20 17.02 2.56
CA PRO A 49 -30.31 16.66 3.44
C PRO A 49 -30.74 15.21 3.30
N LEU A 50 -30.63 14.63 2.10
CA LEU A 50 -30.98 13.23 1.84
C LEU A 50 -30.02 12.28 2.57
N PHE A 51 -28.72 12.59 2.61
CA PHE A 51 -27.73 11.79 3.29
C PHE A 51 -27.87 11.88 4.83
N PHE A 52 -28.18 13.03 5.37
CA PHE A 52 -28.54 13.20 6.79
C PHE A 52 -29.82 12.42 7.14
N LEU A 53 -30.84 12.45 6.28
CA LEU A 53 -32.06 11.66 6.48
C LEU A 53 -31.73 10.16 6.51
N LEU A 54 -30.86 9.68 5.62
CA LEU A 54 -30.43 8.27 5.58
C LEU A 54 -29.71 7.86 6.88
N GLN A 55 -28.81 8.70 7.38
CA GLN A 55 -28.13 8.47 8.67
C GLN A 55 -29.12 8.48 9.84
N PHE A 56 -30.06 9.39 9.86
CA PHE A 56 -31.13 9.42 10.86
C PHE A 56 -31.98 8.15 10.82
N LEU A 57 -32.37 7.66 9.63
CA LEU A 57 -33.11 6.41 9.49
C LEU A 57 -32.31 5.19 9.98
N LEU A 58 -30.98 5.17 9.78
CA LEU A 58 -30.10 4.14 10.34
C LEU A 58 -30.08 4.18 11.86
N VAL A 59 -29.98 5.36 12.47
CA VAL A 59 -30.03 5.54 13.93
C VAL A 59 -31.37 5.04 14.50
N VAL A 60 -32.48 5.46 13.89
CA VAL A 60 -33.83 5.00 14.30
C VAL A 60 -33.95 3.47 14.20
N ASN A 61 -33.45 2.89 13.11
CA ASN A 61 -33.45 1.44 12.91
C ASN A 61 -32.60 0.71 13.96
N PHE A 62 -31.40 1.21 14.29
CA PHE A 62 -30.54 0.63 15.31
C PHE A 62 -31.19 0.63 16.70
N ILE A 63 -31.79 1.76 17.08
CA ILE A 63 -32.54 1.89 18.35
C ILE A 63 -33.70 0.91 18.39
N ALA A 64 -34.54 0.90 17.34
CA ALA A 64 -35.71 0.03 17.24
C ALA A 64 -35.34 -1.45 17.28
N ALA A 65 -34.26 -1.85 16.59
CA ALA A 65 -33.76 -3.23 16.63
C ALA A 65 -33.23 -3.61 18.02
N THR A 66 -32.48 -2.70 18.68
CA THR A 66 -31.92 -2.94 20.01
C THR A 66 -33.05 -3.16 21.06
N ILE A 67 -34.09 -2.32 21.02
CA ILE A 67 -35.26 -2.41 21.91
C ILE A 67 -36.03 -3.72 21.64
N LYS A 68 -36.36 -3.98 20.37
CA LYS A 68 -37.12 -5.17 19.98
C LYS A 68 -36.45 -6.48 20.38
N HIS A 69 -35.15 -6.57 20.19
CA HIS A 69 -34.37 -7.77 20.48
C HIS A 69 -33.85 -7.83 21.91
N GLN A 70 -34.18 -6.83 22.75
CA GLN A 70 -33.90 -6.79 24.18
C GLN A 70 -32.44 -7.12 24.51
N TYR A 71 -31.48 -6.51 23.76
CA TYR A 71 -30.05 -6.81 23.92
C TYR A 71 -29.56 -6.59 25.35
N LEU A 72 -30.05 -5.56 26.01
CA LEU A 72 -29.73 -5.24 27.41
C LEU A 72 -30.18 -6.34 28.35
N LYS A 73 -31.47 -6.72 28.29
CA LYS A 73 -32.07 -7.77 29.17
C LYS A 73 -31.46 -9.14 28.94
N ARG A 74 -30.97 -9.42 27.73
CA ARG A 74 -30.33 -10.68 27.36
C ARG A 74 -28.83 -10.72 27.62
N GLY A 75 -28.25 -9.70 28.25
CA GLY A 75 -26.83 -9.62 28.56
C GLY A 75 -25.91 -9.56 27.33
N LYS A 76 -26.42 -9.15 26.15
CA LYS A 76 -25.64 -9.06 24.92
C LYS A 76 -24.85 -7.74 24.82
N TRP A 77 -24.03 -7.49 25.82
CA TRP A 77 -23.30 -6.23 25.99
C TRP A 77 -22.42 -5.85 24.79
N GLY A 78 -21.71 -6.82 24.22
CA GLY A 78 -20.87 -6.54 23.04
C GLY A 78 -21.68 -5.99 21.85
N LEU A 79 -22.82 -6.61 21.51
CA LEU A 79 -23.68 -6.14 20.42
C LEU A 79 -24.28 -4.77 20.76
N MET A 80 -24.76 -4.60 21.99
CA MET A 80 -25.33 -3.33 22.44
C MET A 80 -24.33 -2.20 22.33
N LEU A 81 -23.12 -2.37 22.90
CA LEU A 81 -22.07 -1.34 22.88
C LEU A 81 -21.64 -1.00 21.46
N THR A 82 -21.49 -2.02 20.59
CA THR A 82 -21.10 -1.78 19.19
C THR A 82 -22.12 -0.89 18.46
N HIS A 83 -23.42 -1.17 18.57
CA HIS A 83 -24.45 -0.37 17.89
C HIS A 83 -24.62 1.01 18.52
N PHE A 84 -24.56 1.10 19.86
CA PHE A 84 -24.65 2.36 20.58
C PHE A 84 -23.45 3.28 20.28
N ALA A 85 -22.27 2.70 20.15
CA ALA A 85 -21.08 3.43 19.77
C ALA A 85 -21.22 4.12 18.39
N PHE A 86 -21.82 3.47 17.40
CA PHE A 86 -22.08 4.10 16.10
C PHE A 86 -23.03 5.30 16.23
N ILE A 87 -24.03 5.23 17.11
CA ILE A 87 -24.93 6.36 17.38
C ILE A 87 -24.14 7.54 17.98
N ILE A 88 -23.25 7.26 18.95
CA ILE A 88 -22.39 8.28 19.54
C ILE A 88 -21.44 8.90 18.51
N ILE A 89 -20.84 8.09 17.64
CA ILE A 89 -19.97 8.58 16.55
C ILE A 89 -20.75 9.51 15.62
N LEU A 90 -21.96 9.14 15.22
CA LEU A 90 -22.80 9.99 14.37
C LEU A 90 -23.24 11.29 15.09
N LEU A 91 -23.51 11.24 16.39
CA LEU A 91 -23.79 12.44 17.19
C LEU A 91 -22.56 13.33 17.29
N GLY A 92 -21.37 12.77 17.46
CA GLY A 92 -20.12 13.51 17.43
C GLY A 92 -19.89 14.18 16.07
N ALA A 93 -20.07 13.45 14.97
CA ALA A 93 -19.97 14.00 13.62
C ALA A 93 -20.99 15.12 13.36
N LEU A 94 -22.23 14.97 13.84
CA LEU A 94 -23.24 16.02 13.75
C LEU A 94 -22.85 17.26 14.59
N THR A 95 -22.25 17.05 15.78
CA THR A 95 -21.77 18.14 16.63
C THR A 95 -20.63 18.90 15.92
N SER A 96 -19.67 18.19 15.32
CA SER A 96 -18.61 18.81 14.53
C SER A 96 -19.15 19.59 13.33
N PHE A 97 -20.14 19.03 12.63
CA PHE A 97 -20.78 19.71 11.49
C PHE A 97 -21.48 21.01 11.90
N LEU A 98 -22.16 21.03 13.05
CA LEU A 98 -22.94 22.19 13.50
C LEU A 98 -22.10 23.25 14.22
N PHE A 99 -21.05 22.86 14.93
CA PHE A 99 -20.30 23.72 15.85
C PHE A 99 -18.80 23.77 15.60
N GLY A 100 -18.30 22.95 14.66
CA GLY A 100 -16.90 22.97 14.27
C GLY A 100 -16.56 24.20 13.45
N GLU A 101 -15.39 24.79 13.70
CA GLU A 101 -14.84 25.89 12.93
C GLU A 101 -13.51 25.44 12.32
N GLU A 102 -13.35 25.61 11.01
CA GLU A 102 -12.12 25.34 10.29
C GLU A 102 -11.63 26.61 9.59
N GLY A 103 -10.35 26.95 9.74
CA GLY A 103 -9.76 28.11 9.12
C GLY A 103 -8.27 27.93 8.82
N ILE A 104 -7.70 28.96 8.23
CA ILE A 104 -6.27 29.03 7.89
C ILE A 104 -5.70 30.27 8.56
N LEU A 105 -4.53 30.12 9.21
CA LEU A 105 -3.72 31.21 9.72
C LEU A 105 -2.42 31.25 8.90
N HIS A 106 -2.20 32.33 8.17
CA HIS A 106 -0.97 32.60 7.48
C HIS A 106 -0.16 33.63 8.26
N LEU A 107 1.09 33.34 8.53
CA LEU A 107 2.00 34.22 9.27
C LEU A 107 3.37 34.26 8.58
N ARG A 108 3.95 35.44 8.51
CA ARG A 108 5.37 35.63 8.17
C ARG A 108 6.21 35.81 9.43
N GLU A 109 7.51 35.57 9.35
CA GLU A 109 8.43 35.74 10.47
C GLU A 109 8.34 37.17 11.02
N GLY A 110 8.11 37.29 12.33
CA GLY A 110 7.89 38.55 13.04
C GLY A 110 6.44 39.07 12.97
N GLU A 111 5.54 38.41 12.26
CA GLU A 111 4.13 38.81 12.16
C GLU A 111 3.30 38.18 13.27
N THR A 112 2.43 39.03 13.89
CA THR A 112 1.48 38.60 14.91
C THR A 112 0.07 38.74 14.35
N SER A 113 -0.76 37.69 14.48
CA SER A 113 -2.16 37.73 14.07
C SER A 113 -3.08 37.06 15.10
N ASN A 114 -4.29 37.56 15.22
CA ASN A 114 -5.38 36.94 15.95
C ASN A 114 -6.59 36.64 15.05
N GLN A 115 -6.40 36.60 13.73
CA GLN A 115 -7.46 36.36 12.74
C GLN A 115 -7.16 35.10 11.91
N ILE A 116 -8.16 34.25 11.83
CA ILE A 116 -8.14 33.10 10.92
C ILE A 116 -9.04 33.35 9.73
N ALA A 117 -8.59 32.99 8.55
CA ALA A 117 -9.35 33.01 7.31
C ALA A 117 -10.21 31.75 7.19
N VAL A 118 -11.54 31.91 7.28
CA VAL A 118 -12.50 30.82 7.07
C VAL A 118 -13.04 30.93 5.65
N ARG A 119 -12.74 29.94 4.83
CA ARG A 119 -13.12 29.91 3.41
C ARG A 119 -14.47 29.20 3.25
N THR A 120 -15.48 29.93 2.86
CA THR A 120 -16.78 29.42 2.40
C THR A 120 -16.77 29.35 0.87
N SER A 121 -17.72 28.62 0.25
CA SER A 121 -17.76 28.40 -1.23
C SER A 121 -17.56 29.67 -2.06
N ASP A 122 -18.09 30.82 -1.59
CA ASP A 122 -18.15 32.07 -2.36
C ASP A 122 -17.40 33.23 -1.71
N ASN A 123 -17.04 33.13 -0.40
CA ASN A 123 -16.42 34.21 0.34
C ASN A 123 -15.37 33.70 1.33
N THR A 124 -14.35 34.53 1.58
CA THR A 124 -13.44 34.37 2.72
C THR A 124 -13.87 35.33 3.82
N THR A 125 -14.19 34.79 4.99
CA THR A 125 -14.52 35.55 6.20
C THR A 125 -13.38 35.42 7.21
N PHE A 126 -13.15 36.50 8.00
CA PHE A 126 -12.13 36.49 9.05
C PHE A 126 -12.78 36.32 10.38
N HIS A 127 -12.34 35.34 11.16
CA HIS A 127 -12.77 35.09 12.51
C HIS A 127 -11.66 35.46 13.48
N THR A 128 -12.00 36.21 14.55
CA THR A 128 -11.03 36.67 15.54
C THR A 128 -10.86 35.63 16.64
N LEU A 129 -9.61 35.26 16.91
CA LEU A 129 -9.23 34.39 18.02
C LEU A 129 -9.19 35.15 19.34
N PRO A 130 -9.48 34.49 20.50
CA PRO A 130 -9.37 35.07 21.81
C PRO A 130 -7.93 35.16 22.36
N PHE A 131 -6.93 35.12 21.49
CA PHE A 131 -5.48 35.20 21.73
C PHE A 131 -4.80 35.54 20.39
N SER A 132 -3.51 35.88 20.41
CA SER A 132 -2.74 36.11 19.20
C SER A 132 -1.57 35.13 19.09
N VAL A 133 -1.14 34.90 17.88
CA VAL A 133 -0.02 34.01 17.56
C VAL A 133 0.99 34.79 16.72
N GLU A 134 2.23 34.82 17.14
CA GLU A 134 3.36 35.42 16.44
C GLU A 134 4.26 34.30 15.87
N LEU A 135 4.68 34.41 14.63
CA LEU A 135 5.71 33.53 14.06
C LEU A 135 7.09 34.07 14.38
N LYS A 136 7.81 33.43 15.29
CA LYS A 136 9.19 33.78 15.62
C LYS A 136 10.16 33.36 14.54
N LYS A 137 10.04 32.11 14.05
CA LYS A 137 10.90 31.53 13.02
C LYS A 137 10.22 30.36 12.33
N PHE A 138 10.42 30.25 11.01
CA PHE A 138 10.12 29.04 10.24
C PHE A 138 11.41 28.30 9.87
N THR A 139 11.45 26.99 9.98
CA THR A 139 12.62 26.18 9.66
C THR A 139 12.22 25.00 8.77
N LEU A 140 12.76 24.97 7.54
CA LEU A 140 12.66 23.87 6.62
C LEU A 140 13.94 23.04 6.64
N THR A 141 13.86 21.81 7.14
CA THR A 141 14.96 20.85 7.09
C THR A 141 14.76 19.91 5.91
N ARG A 142 15.80 19.74 5.10
CA ARG A 142 15.80 18.82 3.96
C ARG A 142 16.58 17.55 4.27
N TYR A 143 16.33 16.50 3.51
CA TYR A 143 17.22 15.34 3.53
C TYR A 143 18.58 15.73 2.96
N PRO A 144 19.69 15.23 3.52
CA PRO A 144 21.04 15.60 3.09
C PRO A 144 21.22 15.44 1.57
N GLY A 145 21.74 16.47 0.91
CA GLY A 145 21.97 16.47 -0.55
C GLY A 145 20.70 16.43 -1.42
N SER A 146 19.52 16.64 -0.83
CA SER A 146 18.24 16.59 -1.56
C SER A 146 17.42 17.86 -1.37
N ALA A 147 16.59 18.18 -2.35
CA ALA A 147 15.56 19.20 -2.21
C ALA A 147 14.33 18.74 -1.42
N SER A 148 14.21 17.44 -1.12
CA SER A 148 13.04 16.86 -0.45
C SER A 148 12.99 17.23 1.02
N PRO A 149 11.86 17.75 1.54
CA PRO A 149 11.70 18.08 2.95
C PRO A 149 11.79 16.83 3.84
N SER A 150 12.55 16.91 4.92
CA SER A 150 12.59 15.91 5.99
C SER A 150 11.78 16.34 7.22
N SER A 151 11.65 17.66 7.44
CA SER A 151 10.83 18.28 8.47
C SER A 151 10.60 19.75 8.10
N TYR A 152 9.49 20.29 8.53
CA TYR A 152 9.21 21.72 8.54
C TYR A 152 8.51 22.08 9.85
N GLU A 153 8.94 23.18 10.42
CA GLU A 153 8.63 23.56 11.78
C GLU A 153 8.43 25.06 11.91
N SER A 154 7.41 25.46 12.67
CA SER A 154 7.11 26.86 13.05
C SER A 154 7.34 27.03 14.55
N GLU A 155 8.30 27.85 14.92
CA GLU A 155 8.46 28.34 16.28
C GLU A 155 7.54 29.55 16.44
N VAL A 156 6.58 29.48 17.37
CA VAL A 156 5.56 30.51 17.56
C VAL A 156 5.55 30.99 19.00
N ILE A 157 5.17 32.29 19.19
CA ILE A 157 4.86 32.84 20.50
C ILE A 157 3.35 33.00 20.56
N VAL A 158 2.69 32.42 21.57
CA VAL A 158 1.27 32.51 21.81
C VAL A 158 1.06 33.51 22.93
N HIS A 159 0.40 34.64 22.64
CA HIS A 159 0.01 35.66 23.60
C HIS A 159 -1.40 35.36 24.12
N VAL A 160 -1.49 34.79 25.32
CA VAL A 160 -2.75 34.34 25.88
C VAL A 160 -2.87 34.75 27.37
N ASP A 161 -3.97 35.37 27.76
CA ASP A 161 -4.29 35.81 29.13
C ASP A 161 -3.20 36.70 29.78
N GLY A 162 -2.43 37.45 28.97
CA GLY A 162 -1.31 38.29 29.39
C GLY A 162 0.02 37.58 29.61
N GLU A 163 0.10 36.31 29.23
CA GLU A 163 1.33 35.52 29.26
C GLU A 163 1.79 35.17 27.84
N ASP A 164 3.10 35.18 27.63
CA ASP A 164 3.72 34.76 26.37
C ASP A 164 4.27 33.32 26.53
N ARG A 165 3.88 32.45 25.62
CA ARG A 165 4.29 31.04 25.61
C ARG A 165 4.99 30.73 24.29
N GLU A 166 6.27 30.31 24.36
CA GLU A 166 6.95 29.79 23.20
C GLU A 166 6.54 28.34 22.94
N GLU A 167 6.08 28.05 21.74
CA GLU A 167 5.59 26.73 21.32
C GLU A 167 6.13 26.38 19.94
N ARG A 168 6.11 25.09 19.59
CA ARG A 168 6.63 24.58 18.32
C ARG A 168 5.56 23.77 17.62
N ILE A 169 5.28 24.10 16.37
CA ILE A 169 4.32 23.39 15.51
C ILE A 169 5.10 22.75 14.36
N PHE A 170 5.03 21.43 14.25
CA PHE A 170 5.64 20.67 13.15
C PHE A 170 4.75 19.49 12.79
N MET A 171 5.11 18.73 11.72
CA MET A 171 4.27 17.61 11.29
C MET A 171 4.05 16.60 12.40
N ASN A 172 2.79 16.20 12.58
CA ASN A 172 2.33 15.30 13.66
C ASN A 172 2.53 15.85 15.10
N ASN A 173 2.81 17.13 15.25
CA ASN A 173 2.88 17.81 16.55
C ASN A 173 2.09 19.11 16.49
N VAL A 174 0.93 19.10 17.15
CA VAL A 174 -0.07 20.15 17.10
C VAL A 174 0.02 21.08 18.30
N LEU A 175 -0.42 22.32 18.15
CA LEU A 175 -0.58 23.27 19.24
C LEU A 175 -2.07 23.40 19.61
N ASP A 176 -2.41 23.13 20.86
CA ASP A 176 -3.77 23.32 21.43
C ASP A 176 -3.83 24.55 22.32
N VAL A 177 -4.64 25.58 21.97
CA VAL A 177 -4.84 26.78 22.76
C VAL A 177 -6.35 27.14 22.84
N LYS A 178 -6.91 27.22 24.02
CA LYS A 178 -8.32 27.57 24.26
C LYS A 178 -9.33 26.83 23.37
N GLY A 179 -9.03 25.58 23.04
CA GLY A 179 -9.88 24.73 22.21
C GLY A 179 -9.65 24.88 20.70
N TYR A 180 -8.77 25.77 20.28
CA TYR A 180 -8.27 25.84 18.91
C TYR A 180 -7.02 24.97 18.78
N ARG A 181 -6.95 24.24 17.70
CA ARG A 181 -5.85 23.33 17.36
C ARG A 181 -5.20 23.77 16.07
N PHE A 182 -3.88 23.98 16.11
CA PHE A 182 -3.07 24.45 14.99
C PHE A 182 -2.20 23.34 14.46
N PHE A 183 -2.14 23.24 13.13
CA PHE A 183 -1.38 22.24 12.40
C PHE A 183 -0.52 22.88 11.34
N GLN A 184 0.66 22.33 11.13
CA GLN A 184 1.51 22.72 10.04
C GLN A 184 0.93 22.19 8.72
N ALA A 185 0.33 23.06 7.90
CA ALA A 185 -0.30 22.69 6.64
C ALA A 185 0.61 22.90 5.43
N SER A 186 1.24 24.10 5.35
CA SER A 186 2.12 24.47 4.24
C SER A 186 3.07 25.58 4.70
N TYR A 187 3.86 26.11 3.77
CA TYR A 187 4.78 27.22 4.00
C TYR A 187 4.94 28.05 2.72
N ASP A 188 5.48 29.25 2.86
CA ASP A 188 5.74 30.14 1.74
C ASP A 188 6.95 29.66 0.92
N GLN A 189 6.92 29.92 -0.39
CA GLN A 189 8.00 29.48 -1.30
C GLN A 189 9.39 30.07 -0.97
N ASP A 190 9.40 31.24 -0.30
CA ASP A 190 10.62 31.89 0.16
C ASP A 190 11.12 31.38 1.52
N GLU A 191 10.40 30.42 2.13
CA GLU A 191 10.74 29.77 3.40
C GLU A 191 10.74 30.72 4.64
N HIS A 192 10.09 31.90 4.53
CA HIS A 192 9.96 32.89 5.61
C HIS A 192 8.54 33.05 6.13
N GLY A 193 7.66 32.13 5.82
CA GLY A 193 6.29 32.16 6.27
C GLY A 193 5.69 30.78 6.43
N THR A 194 4.70 30.69 7.28
CA THR A 194 3.97 29.45 7.58
C THR A 194 2.48 29.59 7.31
N ILE A 195 1.89 28.50 6.83
CA ILE A 195 0.45 28.37 6.66
C ILE A 195 -0.01 27.29 7.63
N LEU A 196 -0.72 27.70 8.67
CA LEU A 196 -1.26 26.81 9.69
C LEU A 196 -2.76 26.56 9.42
N SER A 197 -3.17 25.30 9.41
CA SER A 197 -4.59 24.94 9.47
C SER A 197 -5.05 25.05 10.93
N VAL A 198 -6.19 25.64 11.16
CA VAL A 198 -6.75 25.88 12.49
C VAL A 198 -8.12 25.21 12.59
N ASN A 199 -8.31 24.38 13.61
CA ASN A 199 -9.59 23.71 13.85
C ASN A 199 -10.05 23.90 15.29
N ARG A 200 -11.34 24.19 15.47
CA ARG A 200 -12.02 24.25 16.78
C ARG A 200 -13.16 23.25 16.81
N ASP A 201 -12.88 22.04 17.30
CA ASP A 201 -13.89 20.96 17.43
C ASP A 201 -13.66 20.11 18.67
N VAL A 202 -13.62 20.72 19.84
CA VAL A 202 -13.38 19.99 21.10
C VAL A 202 -14.55 19.05 21.43
N ALA A 203 -15.78 19.53 21.30
CA ALA A 203 -16.98 18.79 21.68
C ALA A 203 -17.22 17.60 20.73
N GLY A 204 -17.24 17.84 19.40
CA GLY A 204 -17.48 16.79 18.41
C GLY A 204 -16.39 15.72 18.45
N ARG A 205 -15.11 16.13 18.54
CA ARG A 205 -13.97 15.23 18.70
C ARG A 205 -14.10 14.32 19.93
N ASN A 206 -14.37 14.89 21.10
CA ASN A 206 -14.45 14.12 22.35
C ASN A 206 -15.62 13.14 22.35
N ILE A 207 -16.78 13.54 21.82
CA ILE A 207 -17.94 12.65 21.64
C ILE A 207 -17.58 11.51 20.68
N THR A 208 -16.97 11.83 19.54
CA THR A 208 -16.58 10.83 18.53
C THR A 208 -15.55 9.84 19.08
N TYR A 209 -14.52 10.31 19.79
CA TYR A 209 -13.51 9.46 20.41
C TYR A 209 -14.08 8.57 21.52
N THR A 210 -15.04 9.06 22.29
CA THR A 210 -15.81 8.23 23.23
C THR A 210 -16.53 7.10 22.48
N GLY A 211 -17.15 7.43 21.34
CA GLY A 211 -17.75 6.41 20.45
C GLY A 211 -16.74 5.38 19.95
N TYR A 212 -15.54 5.80 19.55
CA TYR A 212 -14.47 4.88 19.11
C TYR A 212 -14.06 3.91 20.24
N LEU A 213 -13.85 4.42 21.43
CA LEU A 213 -13.50 3.60 22.60
C LEU A 213 -14.59 2.55 22.90
N LEU A 214 -15.85 2.97 22.95
CA LEU A 214 -16.98 2.07 23.18
C LEU A 214 -17.11 1.01 22.08
N LEU A 215 -16.83 1.38 20.83
CA LEU A 215 -16.86 0.47 19.70
C LEU A 215 -15.77 -0.59 19.79
N VAL A 216 -14.55 -0.21 20.15
CA VAL A 216 -13.44 -1.14 20.37
C VAL A 216 -13.79 -2.13 21.48
N ILE A 217 -14.29 -1.65 22.62
CA ILE A 217 -14.72 -2.50 23.72
C ILE A 217 -15.85 -3.45 23.27
N GLY A 218 -16.85 -2.92 22.55
CA GLY A 218 -17.97 -3.70 22.00
C GLY A 218 -17.51 -4.81 21.06
N LEU A 219 -16.57 -4.53 20.15
CA LEU A 219 -16.00 -5.50 19.23
C LEU A 219 -15.19 -6.60 19.95
N ILE A 220 -14.37 -6.22 20.93
CA ILE A 220 -13.65 -7.20 21.76
C ILE A 220 -14.65 -8.14 22.46
N LEU A 221 -15.71 -7.59 23.07
CA LEU A 221 -16.75 -8.39 23.70
C LEU A 221 -17.49 -9.28 22.71
N CYS A 222 -17.68 -8.85 21.46
CA CYS A 222 -18.26 -9.67 20.39
C CYS A 222 -17.34 -10.84 19.98
N LEU A 223 -16.02 -10.72 20.14
CA LEU A 223 -15.07 -11.80 19.84
C LEU A 223 -14.87 -12.75 21.02
N VAL A 224 -14.66 -12.21 22.27
CA VAL A 224 -14.27 -13.04 23.42
C VAL A 224 -15.45 -13.41 24.34
N GLY A 225 -16.58 -12.75 24.26
CA GLY A 225 -17.74 -13.00 25.13
C GLY A 225 -18.25 -14.44 25.01
N LYS A 226 -18.47 -15.11 26.13
CA LYS A 226 -18.88 -16.54 26.18
C LYS A 226 -20.12 -16.85 25.34
N ASP A 227 -21.09 -15.92 25.25
CA ASP A 227 -22.32 -16.03 24.48
C ASP A 227 -22.29 -15.28 23.16
N SER A 228 -21.13 -14.81 22.75
CA SER A 228 -20.94 -14.19 21.46
C SER A 228 -21.16 -15.17 20.30
N ARG A 229 -21.53 -14.63 19.12
CA ARG A 229 -21.70 -15.49 17.93
C ARG A 229 -20.37 -16.15 17.56
N PHE A 230 -19.24 -15.43 17.66
CA PHE A 230 -17.92 -15.99 17.40
C PHE A 230 -17.62 -17.21 18.27
N MET A 231 -17.84 -17.13 19.56
CA MET A 231 -17.61 -18.26 20.49
C MET A 231 -18.61 -19.40 20.29
N ARG A 232 -19.87 -19.11 19.94
CA ARG A 232 -20.86 -20.14 19.58
C ARG A 232 -20.45 -20.89 18.31
N GLN A 233 -20.01 -20.18 17.27
CA GLN A 233 -19.48 -20.80 16.05
C GLN A 233 -18.23 -21.62 16.32
N SER A 234 -17.33 -21.14 17.18
CA SER A 234 -16.13 -21.89 17.61
C SER A 234 -16.50 -23.20 18.32
N ARG A 235 -17.57 -23.22 19.17
CA ARG A 235 -18.07 -24.43 19.82
C ARG A 235 -18.71 -25.36 18.80
N ARG A 236 -19.60 -24.87 17.94
CA ARG A 236 -20.23 -25.61 16.87
C ARG A 236 -19.23 -26.29 15.95
N LEU A 237 -18.13 -25.59 15.62
CA LEU A 237 -17.06 -26.16 14.82
C LEU A 237 -16.38 -27.35 15.50
N LYS A 238 -16.19 -27.32 16.82
CA LYS A 238 -15.65 -28.45 17.59
C LYS A 238 -16.59 -29.66 17.59
N GLU A 239 -17.90 -29.45 17.67
CA GLU A 239 -18.93 -30.50 17.63
C GLU A 239 -19.00 -31.16 16.25
N LEU A 240 -19.05 -30.39 15.16
CA LEU A 240 -19.10 -30.93 13.80
C LEU A 240 -17.88 -31.82 13.48
N ARG A 241 -16.72 -31.54 14.01
CA ARG A 241 -15.52 -32.33 13.80
C ARG A 241 -15.49 -33.65 14.53
N LYS A 242 -16.20 -33.79 15.63
CA LYS A 242 -16.37 -35.07 16.33
C LYS A 242 -17.23 -36.04 15.55
N ALA A 243 -18.16 -35.52 14.74
CA ALA A 243 -19.18 -36.30 14.04
C ALA A 243 -18.79 -36.78 12.64
N THR A 244 -17.71 -36.32 12.07
CA THR A 244 -17.46 -36.50 10.62
C THR A 244 -16.26 -37.38 10.29
N ASN A 245 -16.49 -38.64 10.04
CA ASN A 245 -15.58 -39.60 9.41
C ASN A 245 -16.20 -40.08 8.09
N VAL A 246 -16.11 -39.32 6.99
CA VAL A 246 -16.60 -39.80 5.66
C VAL A 246 -15.83 -39.11 4.51
N THR A 247 -15.65 -39.87 3.45
CA THR A 247 -14.76 -39.68 2.28
C THR A 247 -15.51 -39.12 1.07
N VAL A 248 -14.98 -38.09 0.40
CA VAL A 248 -15.39 -37.66 -0.96
C VAL A 248 -14.25 -37.08 -1.78
N LEU A 249 -14.25 -37.37 -3.08
CA LEU A 249 -13.19 -37.07 -4.08
C LEU A 249 -13.42 -35.74 -4.78
N LEU A 250 -12.41 -34.85 -4.76
CA LEU A 250 -12.33 -33.70 -5.67
C LEU A 250 -10.86 -33.44 -6.00
N LEU A 251 -10.47 -33.86 -7.19
CA LEU A 251 -9.18 -33.59 -7.80
C LEU A 251 -9.33 -32.54 -8.92
N ALA A 252 -8.30 -31.73 -9.05
CA ALA A 252 -7.96 -30.91 -10.22
C ALA A 252 -8.73 -29.62 -10.42
N LEU A 253 -8.14 -28.55 -9.91
CA LEU A 253 -8.25 -27.19 -10.54
C LEU A 253 -7.19 -26.21 -9.99
N LEU A 254 -5.90 -26.58 -9.99
CA LEU A 254 -4.79 -25.63 -9.78
C LEU A 254 -3.49 -26.14 -10.43
N ALA A 255 -3.59 -26.59 -11.67
CA ALA A 255 -2.44 -26.64 -12.56
C ALA A 255 -2.55 -25.45 -13.52
N VAL A 256 -2.29 -24.25 -13.02
CA VAL A 256 -1.93 -23.13 -13.88
C VAL A 256 -0.43 -23.28 -14.10
N PRO A 257 0.04 -23.51 -15.32
CA PRO A 257 1.46 -23.45 -15.61
C PRO A 257 1.89 -21.98 -15.46
N LEU A 258 2.56 -21.67 -14.34
CA LEU A 258 3.25 -20.41 -14.12
C LEU A 258 4.60 -20.43 -14.86
N SER A 259 4.55 -20.68 -16.14
CA SER A 259 5.65 -20.41 -17.05
C SER A 259 5.31 -19.16 -17.83
N VAL A 260 5.55 -18.01 -17.22
CA VAL A 260 5.80 -16.80 -17.98
C VAL A 260 7.28 -16.90 -18.38
N ASN A 261 7.53 -17.57 -19.47
CA ASN A 261 8.76 -17.37 -20.22
C ASN A 261 8.65 -15.99 -20.89
N ALA A 262 9.18 -14.97 -20.24
CA ALA A 262 9.62 -13.77 -20.92
C ALA A 262 10.91 -14.12 -21.68
N GLY A 263 10.77 -14.94 -22.72
CA GLY A 263 11.79 -15.14 -23.72
C GLY A 263 11.66 -14.02 -24.75
N GLY A 264 12.16 -12.84 -24.45
CA GLY A 264 12.49 -11.84 -25.46
C GLY A 264 13.48 -12.49 -26.45
N LYS A 265 13.26 -12.33 -27.75
CA LYS A 265 14.25 -12.72 -28.76
C LYS A 265 15.51 -11.94 -28.45
N ALA A 266 16.61 -12.65 -28.16
CA ALA A 266 17.90 -12.01 -27.91
C ALA A 266 18.24 -11.09 -29.09
N SER A 267 18.45 -9.80 -28.82
CA SER A 267 18.88 -8.86 -29.86
C SER A 267 20.33 -9.15 -30.22
N PRO A 268 20.72 -9.24 -31.51
CA PRO A 268 22.11 -9.42 -31.91
C PRO A 268 23.05 -8.35 -31.32
N MET A 269 22.53 -7.15 -31.03
CA MET A 269 23.28 -6.08 -30.39
C MET A 269 23.56 -6.36 -28.91
N LEU A 270 22.60 -6.97 -28.19
CA LEU A 270 22.80 -7.40 -26.81
C LEU A 270 23.86 -8.52 -26.74
N ASP A 271 23.83 -9.45 -27.67
CA ASP A 271 24.84 -10.53 -27.77
C ASP A 271 26.24 -9.96 -28.03
N ALA A 272 26.36 -8.86 -28.79
CA ALA A 272 27.62 -8.18 -29.01
C ALA A 272 28.17 -7.55 -27.72
N VAL A 273 27.33 -6.90 -26.91
CA VAL A 273 27.74 -6.37 -25.62
C VAL A 273 28.11 -7.46 -24.63
N GLN A 274 27.40 -8.59 -24.64
CA GLN A 274 27.69 -9.72 -23.76
C GLN A 274 29.01 -10.47 -24.08
N LYS A 275 29.72 -10.12 -25.13
CA LYS A 275 31.08 -10.57 -25.33
C LYS A 275 32.11 -9.87 -24.44
N TYR A 276 31.76 -8.71 -23.92
CA TYR A 276 32.59 -7.88 -23.04
C TYR A 276 31.93 -7.82 -21.65
N VAL A 277 32.14 -8.87 -20.84
CA VAL A 277 31.50 -9.01 -19.54
C VAL A 277 32.46 -8.53 -18.43
N VAL A 278 32.00 -7.59 -17.62
CA VAL A 278 32.69 -7.23 -16.38
C VAL A 278 32.71 -8.42 -15.44
N SER A 279 33.83 -8.69 -14.76
CA SER A 279 33.89 -9.79 -13.80
C SER A 279 32.86 -9.57 -12.68
N PRO A 280 32.14 -10.62 -12.25
CA PRO A 280 31.20 -10.50 -11.13
C PRO A 280 31.84 -9.99 -9.84
N GLU A 281 33.10 -10.36 -9.60
CA GLU A 281 33.87 -9.98 -8.41
C GLU A 281 34.17 -8.49 -8.41
N HIS A 282 34.71 -7.97 -9.54
CA HIS A 282 34.96 -6.53 -9.69
C HIS A 282 33.66 -5.72 -9.61
N ALA A 283 32.60 -6.17 -10.31
CA ALA A 283 31.30 -5.55 -10.25
C ALA A 283 30.73 -5.47 -8.83
N ALA A 284 30.91 -6.54 -8.03
CA ALA A 284 30.49 -6.57 -6.62
C ALA A 284 31.34 -5.62 -5.74
N LEU A 285 32.63 -5.44 -6.05
CA LEU A 285 33.50 -4.52 -5.32
C LEU A 285 33.04 -3.06 -5.56
N PHE A 286 32.81 -2.67 -6.83
CA PHE A 286 32.23 -1.38 -7.17
C PHE A 286 30.82 -1.20 -6.62
N GLY A 287 29.99 -2.24 -6.68
CA GLY A 287 28.64 -2.30 -6.12
C GLY A 287 28.58 -2.06 -4.61
N ALA A 288 29.68 -2.28 -3.88
CA ALA A 288 29.75 -2.06 -2.44
C ALA A 288 30.04 -0.60 -2.06
N LEU A 289 30.49 0.26 -2.98
CA LEU A 289 30.74 1.66 -2.70
C LEU A 289 29.45 2.37 -2.24
N PRO A 290 29.51 3.22 -1.19
CA PRO A 290 28.39 4.08 -0.84
C PRO A 290 28.18 5.20 -1.85
N ILE A 291 26.93 5.49 -2.15
CA ILE A 291 26.50 6.66 -2.94
C ILE A 291 25.33 7.37 -2.25
N GLN A 292 25.14 8.65 -2.56
CA GLN A 292 23.97 9.39 -2.15
C GLN A 292 22.92 9.38 -3.27
N SER A 293 21.72 8.90 -2.98
CA SER A 293 20.61 8.93 -3.93
C SER A 293 20.09 10.37 -4.14
N GLY A 294 19.34 10.60 -5.21
CA GLY A 294 18.66 11.90 -5.44
C GLY A 294 17.66 12.28 -4.33
N SER A 295 17.17 11.30 -3.54
CA SER A 295 16.34 11.53 -2.36
C SER A 295 17.15 11.81 -1.08
N GLY A 296 18.47 11.82 -1.16
CA GLY A 296 19.39 12.08 -0.03
C GLY A 296 19.72 10.86 0.83
N ARG A 297 19.28 9.66 0.44
CA ARG A 297 19.60 8.44 1.15
C ARG A 297 20.99 7.93 0.79
N MET A 298 21.76 7.53 1.79
CA MET A 298 22.99 6.78 1.57
C MET A 298 22.68 5.31 1.32
N MET A 299 23.17 4.77 0.20
CA MET A 299 22.96 3.39 -0.21
C MET A 299 24.15 2.82 -0.98
N PRO A 300 24.33 1.50 -1.09
CA PRO A 300 25.39 0.93 -1.93
C PRO A 300 25.05 1.10 -3.42
N VAL A 301 26.06 1.22 -4.27
CA VAL A 301 25.90 1.24 -5.74
C VAL A 301 25.10 0.03 -6.23
N ASN A 302 25.23 -1.13 -5.61
CA ASN A 302 24.43 -2.32 -5.94
C ASN A 302 22.90 -2.10 -5.87
N THR A 303 22.43 -1.34 -4.87
CA THR A 303 21.01 -0.97 -4.78
C THR A 303 20.65 -0.05 -5.92
N PHE A 304 21.44 0.97 -6.18
CA PHE A 304 21.23 1.91 -7.28
C PHE A 304 21.21 1.22 -8.65
N SER A 305 22.17 0.33 -8.94
CA SER A 305 22.23 -0.39 -10.21
C SER A 305 20.99 -1.27 -10.43
N SER A 306 20.49 -1.89 -9.35
CA SER A 306 19.25 -2.66 -9.41
C SER A 306 18.01 -1.79 -9.64
N GLU A 307 17.94 -0.62 -9.01
CA GLU A 307 16.85 0.36 -9.20
C GLU A 307 16.83 0.88 -10.63
N ILE A 308 17.98 1.29 -11.16
CA ILE A 308 18.12 1.78 -12.53
C ILE A 308 17.74 0.71 -13.56
N LEU A 309 18.24 -0.50 -13.41
CA LEU A 309 17.91 -1.57 -14.35
C LEU A 309 16.41 -1.91 -14.35
N ARG A 310 15.78 -1.91 -13.19
CA ARG A 310 14.32 -2.10 -13.09
C ARG A 310 13.54 -0.95 -13.73
N LYS A 311 13.97 0.30 -13.57
CA LYS A 311 13.33 1.46 -14.21
C LYS A 311 13.44 1.40 -15.72
N LEU A 312 14.62 1.05 -16.26
CA LEU A 312 14.86 1.00 -17.70
C LEU A 312 14.30 -0.26 -18.35
N HIS A 313 14.55 -1.45 -17.77
CA HIS A 313 14.31 -2.77 -18.40
C HIS A 313 13.24 -3.61 -17.70
N LYS A 314 12.68 -3.14 -16.57
CA LYS A 314 11.68 -3.87 -15.75
C LYS A 314 12.13 -5.25 -15.26
N SER A 315 13.44 -5.48 -15.15
CA SER A 315 14.05 -6.73 -14.67
C SER A 315 15.28 -6.41 -13.83
N ASP A 316 15.68 -7.34 -12.94
CA ASP A 316 16.94 -7.25 -12.19
C ASP A 316 18.15 -7.80 -12.95
N LYS A 317 17.94 -8.31 -14.17
CA LYS A 317 18.97 -8.86 -15.04
C LYS A 317 18.66 -8.53 -16.48
N ILE A 318 19.71 -8.39 -17.28
CA ILE A 318 19.61 -8.24 -18.72
C ILE A 318 20.53 -9.27 -19.42
N GLY A 319 19.93 -10.21 -20.13
CA GLY A 319 20.67 -11.36 -20.65
C GLY A 319 21.35 -12.13 -19.50
N GLN A 320 22.67 -12.24 -19.55
CA GLN A 320 23.49 -12.91 -18.52
C GLN A 320 24.02 -11.93 -17.45
N LEU A 321 23.89 -10.61 -17.66
CA LEU A 321 24.44 -9.59 -16.78
C LEU A 321 23.52 -9.35 -15.57
N ASN A 322 24.14 -9.27 -14.38
CA ASN A 322 23.47 -8.73 -13.21
C ASN A 322 23.45 -7.19 -13.27
N SER A 323 22.74 -6.53 -12.32
CA SER A 323 22.59 -5.08 -12.32
C SER A 323 23.90 -4.31 -12.22
N ASP A 324 24.88 -4.80 -11.43
CA ASP A 324 26.17 -4.12 -11.26
C ASP A 324 27.03 -4.26 -12.53
N GLN A 325 27.02 -5.46 -13.14
CA GLN A 325 27.69 -5.70 -14.44
C GLN A 325 27.05 -4.87 -15.55
N PHE A 326 25.72 -4.75 -15.57
CA PHE A 326 25.00 -3.89 -16.50
C PHE A 326 25.44 -2.43 -16.35
N LEU A 327 25.39 -1.89 -15.12
CA LEU A 327 25.73 -0.49 -14.87
C LEU A 327 27.17 -0.18 -15.32
N LEU A 328 28.16 -1.00 -14.93
CA LEU A 328 29.54 -0.83 -15.32
C LEU A 328 29.75 -0.97 -16.83
N SER A 329 29.09 -1.94 -17.46
CA SER A 329 29.12 -2.11 -18.91
C SER A 329 28.57 -0.88 -19.66
N LEU A 330 27.46 -0.30 -19.13
CA LEU A 330 26.84 0.89 -19.69
C LEU A 330 27.77 2.12 -19.58
N LEU A 331 28.38 2.33 -18.41
CA LEU A 331 29.30 3.44 -18.17
C LEU A 331 30.59 3.33 -18.98
N ALA A 332 31.12 2.10 -19.16
CA ALA A 332 32.34 1.87 -19.90
C ALA A 332 32.15 1.85 -21.44
N MET A 333 30.96 1.50 -21.92
CA MET A 333 30.65 1.35 -23.35
C MET A 333 29.32 2.02 -23.73
N PRO A 334 29.12 3.32 -23.48
CA PRO A 334 27.84 4.01 -23.71
C PRO A 334 27.38 3.94 -25.17
N ASP A 335 28.30 4.07 -26.14
CA ASP A 335 27.98 4.04 -27.57
C ASP A 335 27.37 2.71 -28.04
N MET A 336 27.78 1.62 -27.43
CA MET A 336 27.18 0.31 -27.70
C MET A 336 25.78 0.23 -27.13
N TRP A 337 25.59 0.66 -25.87
CA TRP A 337 24.30 0.60 -25.19
C TRP A 337 23.26 1.56 -25.77
N MET A 338 23.66 2.69 -26.39
CA MET A 338 22.74 3.58 -27.12
C MET A 338 22.01 2.84 -28.25
N ARG A 339 22.61 1.77 -28.80
CA ARG A 339 22.11 1.00 -29.95
C ARG A 339 21.38 -0.28 -29.54
N VAL A 340 21.52 -0.72 -28.29
CA VAL A 340 20.84 -1.91 -27.78
C VAL A 340 19.39 -1.58 -27.47
N PRO A 341 18.40 -2.29 -28.03
CA PRO A 341 16.99 -2.15 -27.63
C PRO A 341 16.79 -2.88 -26.32
N PHE A 342 16.76 -2.15 -25.22
CA PHE A 342 16.54 -2.70 -23.88
C PHE A 342 15.65 -1.83 -22.99
N ILE A 343 15.33 -0.61 -23.39
CA ILE A 343 14.43 0.30 -22.66
C ILE A 343 13.01 -0.21 -22.87
N ALA A 344 12.38 -0.68 -21.79
CA ALA A 344 11.09 -1.33 -21.85
C ALA A 344 9.97 -0.40 -22.30
N LEU A 345 9.29 -0.76 -23.38
CA LEU A 345 8.18 -0.05 -23.98
C LEU A 345 6.92 -0.90 -23.95
N SER A 346 5.92 -0.49 -23.15
CA SER A 346 4.70 -1.31 -22.94
C SER A 346 3.55 -0.97 -23.89
N ASN A 347 3.69 0.04 -24.73
CA ASN A 347 2.62 0.57 -25.60
C ASN A 347 3.00 0.40 -27.07
N SER A 348 2.40 -0.59 -27.73
CA SER A 348 2.65 -0.86 -29.14
C SER A 348 2.14 0.25 -30.08
N GLU A 349 1.13 1.04 -29.67
CA GLU A 349 0.67 2.21 -30.40
C GLU A 349 1.74 3.31 -30.41
N LEU A 350 2.39 3.53 -29.25
CA LEU A 350 3.52 4.45 -29.12
C LEU A 350 4.72 3.98 -29.96
N ALA A 351 5.04 2.67 -29.94
CA ALA A 351 6.09 2.08 -30.75
C ALA A 351 5.84 2.31 -32.24
N ALA A 352 4.62 2.04 -32.69
CA ALA A 352 4.24 2.21 -34.10
C ALA A 352 4.23 3.69 -34.54
N TYR A 353 3.80 4.62 -33.65
CA TYR A 353 3.74 6.03 -33.99
C TYR A 353 5.12 6.66 -34.25
N TYR A 354 6.15 6.23 -33.49
CA TYR A 354 7.52 6.77 -33.59
C TYR A 354 8.50 5.82 -34.31
N ASP A 355 8.01 4.75 -34.89
CA ASP A 355 8.84 3.71 -35.56
C ASP A 355 9.94 3.15 -34.63
N LEU A 356 9.51 2.79 -33.39
CA LEU A 356 10.36 2.20 -32.36
C LEU A 356 10.20 0.67 -32.36
N THR A 357 11.18 -0.03 -31.85
CA THR A 357 11.07 -1.49 -31.65
C THR A 357 9.99 -1.79 -30.61
N ASP A 358 9.03 -2.64 -30.97
CA ASP A 358 7.94 -3.02 -30.07
C ASP A 358 8.45 -3.85 -28.88
N GLY A 359 7.99 -3.51 -27.69
CA GLY A 359 8.40 -4.15 -26.44
C GLY A 359 9.63 -3.55 -25.78
N GLU A 360 10.67 -3.27 -26.55
CA GLU A 360 11.94 -2.70 -26.07
C GLU A 360 12.52 -1.78 -27.15
N CYS A 361 12.84 -0.52 -26.79
CA CYS A 361 13.43 0.43 -27.72
C CYS A 361 14.91 0.73 -27.37
N ALA A 362 15.67 1.15 -28.40
CA ALA A 362 17.02 1.64 -28.22
C ALA A 362 17.02 3.18 -28.11
N TYR A 363 17.94 3.73 -27.32
CA TYR A 363 18.05 5.17 -27.12
C TYR A 363 18.16 5.96 -28.41
N ILE A 364 18.96 5.49 -29.37
CA ILE A 364 19.18 6.18 -30.65
C ILE A 364 17.93 6.27 -31.53
N GLN A 365 16.93 5.39 -31.36
CA GLN A 365 15.73 5.35 -32.19
C GLN A 365 14.80 6.56 -31.97
N VAL A 366 14.91 7.23 -30.82
CA VAL A 366 14.10 8.42 -30.49
C VAL A 366 14.61 9.72 -31.08
N PHE A 367 15.72 9.66 -31.82
CA PHE A 367 16.28 10.80 -32.54
C PHE A 367 16.10 10.60 -34.05
N ASP A 368 15.92 11.69 -34.78
CA ASP A 368 15.88 11.68 -36.23
C ASP A 368 17.29 11.67 -36.83
N SER A 369 17.37 11.66 -38.17
CA SER A 369 18.63 11.72 -38.90
C SER A 369 19.44 13.02 -38.67
N ASN A 370 18.80 14.08 -38.16
CA ASN A 370 19.42 15.38 -37.89
C ASN A 370 19.79 15.51 -36.38
N GLY A 371 19.53 14.45 -35.57
CA GLY A 371 19.76 14.46 -34.15
C GLY A 371 18.66 15.14 -33.31
N SER A 372 17.52 15.50 -33.91
CA SER A 372 16.41 16.14 -33.19
C SER A 372 15.59 15.09 -32.45
N TYR A 373 15.11 15.46 -31.25
CA TYR A 373 14.31 14.58 -30.39
C TYR A 373 12.88 14.44 -30.91
N LYS A 374 12.52 13.25 -31.41
CA LYS A 374 11.22 12.99 -32.06
C LYS A 374 10.01 13.16 -31.13
N LEU A 375 10.19 13.00 -29.83
CA LEU A 375 9.07 12.95 -28.88
C LEU A 375 8.61 14.34 -28.42
N GLN A 376 9.38 15.40 -28.64
CA GLN A 376 9.22 16.71 -28.01
C GLN A 376 7.82 17.31 -28.18
N GLU A 377 7.29 17.38 -29.40
CA GLU A 377 6.00 18.01 -29.69
C GLU A 377 4.85 17.39 -28.90
N LYS A 378 4.76 16.06 -28.91
CA LYS A 378 3.70 15.33 -28.18
C LYS A 378 3.91 15.31 -26.67
N LEU A 379 5.16 15.41 -26.22
CA LEU A 379 5.48 15.56 -24.80
C LEU A 379 4.99 16.91 -24.25
N GLU A 380 5.26 18.01 -24.94
CA GLU A 380 4.77 19.33 -24.56
C GLU A 380 3.23 19.35 -24.50
N GLU A 381 2.56 18.73 -25.50
CA GLU A 381 1.11 18.57 -25.47
C GLU A 381 0.65 17.78 -24.24
N ALA A 382 1.32 16.66 -23.91
CA ALA A 382 0.97 15.80 -22.78
C ALA A 382 1.20 16.49 -21.43
N TYR A 383 2.31 17.25 -21.27
CA TYR A 383 2.60 18.00 -20.04
C TYR A 383 1.60 19.13 -19.80
N ASN A 384 1.11 19.80 -20.86
CA ASN A 384 0.14 20.88 -20.76
C ASN A 384 -1.29 20.38 -20.44
N LYS A 385 -1.58 19.09 -20.63
CA LYS A 385 -2.88 18.49 -20.24
C LYS A 385 -2.99 18.36 -18.72
N MET A 386 -4.15 18.67 -18.15
CA MET A 386 -4.44 18.33 -16.76
C MET A 386 -4.27 16.81 -16.52
N PRO A 387 -3.77 16.37 -15.38
CA PRO A 387 -3.53 14.94 -15.11
C PRO A 387 -4.73 14.03 -15.39
N ALA A 388 -5.96 14.50 -15.12
CA ALA A 388 -7.21 13.78 -15.41
C ALA A 388 -7.54 13.64 -16.90
N GLN A 389 -6.99 14.49 -17.76
CA GLN A 389 -7.22 14.51 -19.20
C GLN A 389 -6.16 13.75 -19.99
N ARG A 390 -5.06 13.36 -19.35
CA ARG A 390 -3.97 12.60 -19.97
C ARG A 390 -4.46 11.21 -20.37
N THR A 391 -4.32 10.92 -21.67
CA THR A 391 -4.63 9.61 -22.23
C THR A 391 -3.59 8.56 -21.81
N ARG A 392 -3.84 7.32 -22.17
CA ARG A 392 -2.83 6.25 -21.99
C ARG A 392 -1.56 6.54 -22.80
N PHE A 393 -1.73 7.00 -24.02
CA PHE A 393 -0.60 7.39 -24.87
C PHE A 393 0.27 8.47 -24.23
N ASP A 394 -0.36 9.54 -23.72
CA ASP A 394 0.35 10.64 -23.04
C ASP A 394 1.17 10.14 -21.84
N LYS A 395 0.60 9.28 -21.01
CA LYS A 395 1.27 8.75 -19.82
C LYS A 395 2.43 7.82 -20.17
N ASP A 396 2.25 6.95 -21.16
CA ASP A 396 3.30 6.04 -21.59
C ASP A 396 4.43 6.79 -22.31
N LEU A 397 4.10 7.88 -23.04
CA LEU A 397 5.06 8.78 -23.64
C LEU A 397 5.90 9.51 -22.59
N MET A 398 5.27 10.08 -21.57
CA MET A 398 5.96 10.73 -20.45
C MET A 398 6.88 9.76 -19.71
N LYS A 399 6.44 8.50 -19.55
CA LYS A 399 7.27 7.47 -18.92
C LYS A 399 8.47 7.07 -19.76
N LEU A 400 8.30 6.97 -21.08
CA LEU A 400 9.40 6.71 -21.99
C LEU A 400 10.42 7.86 -21.91
N ASP A 401 9.96 9.11 -21.91
CA ASP A 401 10.81 10.29 -21.74
C ASP A 401 11.61 10.26 -20.43
N GLU A 402 10.97 9.91 -19.31
CA GLU A 402 11.67 9.72 -18.03
C GLU A 402 12.77 8.66 -18.13
N GLN A 403 12.49 7.50 -18.76
CA GLN A 403 13.48 6.43 -18.94
C GLN A 403 14.66 6.88 -19.82
N LEU A 404 14.38 7.61 -20.91
CA LEU A 404 15.40 8.15 -21.80
C LEU A 404 16.27 9.21 -21.09
N ASN A 405 15.65 10.02 -20.23
CA ASN A 405 16.35 11.03 -19.45
C ASN A 405 17.26 10.41 -18.39
N ILE A 406 16.81 9.33 -17.72
CA ILE A 406 17.65 8.53 -16.81
C ILE A 406 18.85 7.97 -17.58
N PHE A 407 18.63 7.37 -18.74
CA PHE A 407 19.73 6.84 -19.56
C PHE A 407 20.71 7.94 -19.98
N HIS A 408 20.19 9.10 -20.41
CA HIS A 408 21.01 10.27 -20.78
C HIS A 408 21.88 10.77 -19.63
N GLN A 409 21.30 10.90 -18.44
CA GLN A 409 22.06 11.30 -17.25
C GLN A 409 23.12 10.27 -16.84
N LEU A 410 22.83 8.96 -17.03
CA LEU A 410 23.81 7.90 -16.74
C LEU A 410 25.03 7.97 -17.65
N ILE A 411 24.83 8.11 -18.96
CA ILE A 411 25.96 8.19 -19.92
C ILE A 411 26.78 9.48 -19.74
N ASN A 412 26.18 10.52 -19.16
CA ASN A 412 26.88 11.75 -18.77
C ASN A 412 27.39 11.72 -17.33
N HIS A 413 27.34 10.59 -16.65
CA HIS A 413 27.82 10.36 -15.29
C HIS A 413 27.20 11.28 -14.21
N GLN A 414 25.96 11.76 -14.41
CA GLN A 414 25.30 12.76 -13.56
C GLN A 414 24.43 12.16 -12.44
N MET A 415 24.32 10.82 -12.35
CA MET A 415 23.49 10.16 -11.34
C MET A 415 24.27 9.46 -10.23
N LEU A 416 25.56 9.22 -10.41
CA LEU A 416 26.41 8.52 -9.46
C LEU A 416 27.04 9.51 -8.48
N ASN A 417 26.33 9.91 -7.44
CA ASN A 417 26.86 10.84 -6.42
C ASN A 417 27.89 10.14 -5.53
N LEU A 418 29.13 10.04 -6.01
CA LEU A 418 30.22 9.31 -5.39
C LEU A 418 31.12 10.20 -4.50
N PHE A 419 31.17 11.53 -4.74
CA PHE A 419 32.16 12.40 -4.14
C PHE A 419 31.60 13.27 -3.02
N PRO A 420 31.86 12.96 -1.75
CA PRO A 420 31.53 13.83 -0.62
C PRO A 420 32.35 15.12 -0.66
N LYS A 421 31.70 16.24 -0.32
CA LYS A 421 32.37 17.52 -0.07
C LYS A 421 32.25 17.84 1.42
N GLU A 422 33.38 17.98 2.09
CA GLU A 422 33.49 18.11 3.55
C GLU A 422 32.68 19.28 4.12
N ASP A 423 32.68 20.44 3.45
CA ASP A 423 32.06 21.68 3.91
C ASP A 423 30.77 22.04 3.14
N ASP A 424 30.10 21.07 2.53
CA ASP A 424 28.84 21.35 1.84
C ASP A 424 27.72 21.62 2.85
N PRO A 425 27.02 22.76 2.79
CA PRO A 425 25.99 23.12 3.77
C PRO A 425 24.77 22.16 3.78
N ASN A 426 24.52 21.50 2.65
CA ASN A 426 23.44 20.52 2.49
C ASN A 426 23.95 19.08 2.55
N HIS A 427 25.25 18.87 2.81
CA HIS A 427 25.89 17.54 2.81
C HIS A 427 25.69 16.79 1.49
N LYS A 428 25.70 17.53 0.37
CA LYS A 428 25.56 16.97 -0.98
C LYS A 428 26.81 16.20 -1.37
N TRP A 429 26.62 15.01 -1.93
CA TRP A 429 27.63 14.30 -2.68
C TRP A 429 27.45 14.60 -4.16
N TYR A 430 28.55 14.68 -4.87
CA TYR A 430 28.61 15.10 -6.26
C TYR A 430 28.87 13.89 -7.16
N ALA A 431 28.23 13.91 -8.33
CA ALA A 431 28.49 12.93 -9.38
C ALA A 431 29.70 13.36 -10.22
N PRO A 432 30.40 12.42 -10.90
CA PRO A 432 31.51 12.75 -11.79
C PRO A 432 31.12 13.71 -12.91
N GLY A 433 29.87 13.66 -13.39
CA GLY A 433 29.35 14.55 -14.46
C GLY A 433 28.72 15.85 -13.95
N ASP A 434 28.75 16.12 -12.65
CA ASP A 434 28.30 17.41 -12.07
C ASP A 434 29.33 18.52 -12.30
N ASP A 435 28.95 19.78 -12.03
CA ASP A 435 29.89 20.88 -11.88
C ASP A 435 30.74 20.68 -10.61
N LEU A 436 32.01 20.31 -10.81
CA LEU A 436 32.98 20.04 -9.74
C LEU A 436 33.79 21.28 -9.35
N SER A 437 33.44 22.46 -9.82
CA SER A 437 34.11 23.73 -9.51
C SER A 437 34.11 24.07 -8.01
N ALA A 438 33.16 23.52 -7.27
CA ALA A 438 33.09 23.66 -5.83
C ALA A 438 34.23 22.97 -5.06
N PHE A 439 34.96 22.03 -5.69
CA PHE A 439 36.14 21.38 -5.11
C PHE A 439 37.40 22.19 -5.39
N THR A 440 38.31 22.27 -4.42
CA THR A 440 39.56 23.05 -4.52
C THR A 440 40.80 22.21 -4.22
N GLY A 441 41.97 22.66 -4.67
CA GLY A 441 43.25 22.05 -4.34
C GLY A 441 43.40 20.61 -4.79
N LYS A 442 43.85 19.74 -3.90
CA LYS A 442 44.04 18.30 -4.17
C LYS A 442 42.76 17.56 -4.43
N ASP A 443 41.67 17.94 -3.79
CA ASP A 443 40.36 17.31 -3.96
C ASP A 443 39.81 17.54 -5.37
N SER A 444 39.94 18.78 -5.91
CA SER A 444 39.58 19.09 -7.29
C SER A 444 40.34 18.21 -8.29
N MET A 445 41.65 18.05 -8.08
CA MET A 445 42.49 17.21 -8.96
C MET A 445 42.07 15.73 -8.89
N PHE A 446 41.68 15.25 -7.74
CA PHE A 446 41.24 13.86 -7.54
C PHE A 446 39.87 13.62 -8.19
N VAL A 447 38.85 14.38 -7.79
CA VAL A 447 37.48 14.15 -8.24
C VAL A 447 37.26 14.33 -9.73
N SER A 448 38.03 15.25 -10.36
CA SER A 448 37.94 15.52 -11.80
C SER A 448 38.55 14.44 -12.69
N ARG A 449 39.37 13.53 -12.15
CA ARG A 449 40.11 12.56 -12.95
C ARG A 449 39.91 11.10 -12.54
N ILE A 450 39.61 10.84 -11.30
CA ILE A 450 39.61 9.50 -10.77
C ILE A 450 38.57 8.59 -11.43
N PHE A 451 37.41 9.13 -11.80
CA PHE A 451 36.36 8.37 -12.42
C PHE A 451 36.65 8.01 -13.88
N ASP A 452 37.20 8.96 -14.66
CA ASP A 452 37.64 8.70 -16.03
C ASP A 452 38.79 7.69 -16.06
N TRP A 453 39.74 7.82 -15.13
CA TRP A 453 40.79 6.81 -14.96
C TRP A 453 40.19 5.44 -14.61
N TYR A 454 39.27 5.40 -13.68
CA TYR A 454 38.56 4.17 -13.35
C TYR A 454 37.90 3.51 -14.59
N LEU A 455 37.16 4.26 -15.37
CA LEU A 455 36.51 3.74 -16.58
C LEU A 455 37.52 3.27 -17.62
N GLY A 456 38.69 3.94 -17.72
CA GLY A 456 39.80 3.48 -18.54
C GLY A 456 40.34 2.12 -18.12
N GLU A 457 40.53 1.89 -16.82
CA GLU A 457 40.99 0.59 -16.28
C GLU A 457 39.90 -0.51 -16.42
N VAL A 458 38.60 -0.13 -16.31
CA VAL A 458 37.48 -1.05 -16.61
C VAL A 458 37.49 -1.45 -18.09
N GLN A 459 37.72 -0.52 -19.02
CA GLN A 459 37.82 -0.84 -20.44
C GLN A 459 39.02 -1.74 -20.76
N GLU A 460 40.13 -1.54 -20.08
CA GLU A 460 41.29 -2.40 -20.20
C GLU A 460 41.03 -3.81 -19.62
N GLY A 461 40.33 -3.88 -18.46
CA GLY A 461 39.89 -5.15 -17.85
C GLY A 461 38.93 -5.93 -18.77
N LEU A 462 38.04 -5.25 -19.49
CA LEU A 462 37.15 -5.86 -20.47
C LEU A 462 37.91 -6.52 -21.64
N LYS A 463 39.12 -6.00 -21.99
CA LYS A 463 39.98 -6.54 -23.07
C LYS A 463 40.93 -7.64 -22.57
N SER A 464 41.56 -7.38 -21.41
CA SER A 464 42.64 -8.21 -20.90
C SER A 464 42.13 -9.34 -19.98
N GLY A 465 41.01 -9.15 -19.33
CA GLY A 465 40.50 -10.00 -18.26
C GLY A 465 41.21 -9.77 -16.91
N ASP A 466 42.17 -8.81 -16.83
CA ASP A 466 42.82 -8.43 -15.57
C ASP A 466 42.15 -7.20 -14.94
N TRP A 467 41.64 -7.36 -13.72
CA TRP A 467 40.85 -6.36 -12.99
C TRP A 467 41.64 -5.70 -11.85
N ALA A 468 42.88 -6.13 -11.58
CA ALA A 468 43.66 -5.70 -10.42
C ALA A 468 43.82 -4.17 -10.30
N LYS A 469 44.06 -3.48 -11.43
CA LYS A 469 44.19 -2.00 -11.44
C LYS A 469 42.85 -1.32 -11.22
N ALA A 470 41.78 -1.83 -11.83
CA ALA A 470 40.42 -1.30 -11.62
C ALA A 470 40.01 -1.46 -10.16
N ASP A 471 40.34 -2.60 -9.52
CA ASP A 471 40.09 -2.83 -8.08
C ASP A 471 40.86 -1.84 -7.21
N GLU A 472 42.11 -1.53 -7.55
CA GLU A 472 42.93 -0.52 -6.85
C GLU A 472 42.26 0.86 -6.90
N VAL A 473 41.76 1.27 -8.07
CA VAL A 473 41.09 2.57 -8.23
C VAL A 473 39.78 2.62 -7.44
N VAL A 474 39.00 1.55 -7.38
CA VAL A 474 37.83 1.44 -6.49
C VAL A 474 38.24 1.64 -5.03
N GLY A 475 39.35 1.04 -4.59
CA GLY A 475 39.91 1.23 -3.24
C GLY A 475 40.31 2.67 -2.96
N MET A 476 40.82 3.40 -3.97
CA MET A 476 41.14 4.83 -3.85
C MET A 476 39.87 5.68 -3.68
N ILE A 477 38.80 5.36 -4.41
CA ILE A 477 37.50 6.04 -4.27
C ILE A 477 36.93 5.81 -2.87
N ASP A 478 36.92 4.58 -2.39
CA ASP A 478 36.42 4.23 -1.05
C ASP A 478 37.23 4.95 0.04
N THR A 479 38.56 4.98 -0.08
CA THR A 479 39.45 5.71 0.85
C THR A 479 39.13 7.20 0.86
N TYR A 480 38.88 7.81 -0.29
CA TYR A 480 38.49 9.20 -0.41
C TYR A 480 37.13 9.46 0.26
N GLN A 481 36.16 8.61 0.00
CA GLN A 481 34.82 8.70 0.60
C GLN A 481 34.89 8.64 2.14
N GLN A 482 35.65 7.71 2.69
CA GLN A 482 35.84 7.58 4.14
C GLN A 482 36.57 8.78 4.75
N ALA A 483 37.56 9.32 4.06
CA ALA A 483 38.33 10.48 4.54
C ALA A 483 37.53 11.79 4.53
N LYS A 484 36.63 11.96 3.54
CA LYS A 484 35.93 13.23 3.31
C LYS A 484 34.51 13.25 3.86
N ASN A 485 33.91 12.10 4.11
CA ASN A 485 32.60 12.03 4.74
C ASN A 485 32.70 12.15 6.26
N LYS A 486 32.61 13.36 6.79
CA LYS A 486 32.62 13.62 8.24
C LYS A 486 31.22 13.82 8.85
N THR A 487 30.22 14.03 8.03
CA THR A 487 28.91 14.53 8.46
C THR A 487 27.79 13.52 8.35
N LEU A 488 27.83 12.64 7.35
CA LEU A 488 26.77 11.63 7.17
C LEU A 488 27.16 10.32 7.83
N ASP A 489 26.25 9.78 8.66
CA ASP A 489 26.41 8.46 9.28
C ASP A 489 26.25 7.36 8.23
N ILE A 490 27.33 6.98 7.59
CA ILE A 490 27.40 5.79 6.72
C ILE A 490 27.74 4.60 7.62
N SER A 491 26.72 3.99 8.22
CA SER A 491 26.93 2.80 9.03
C SER A 491 27.42 1.64 8.13
N PRO A 492 28.67 1.15 8.27
CA PRO A 492 29.16 0.02 7.49
C PRO A 492 28.27 -1.23 7.68
N LYS A 493 27.73 -1.40 8.90
CA LYS A 493 26.81 -2.50 9.21
C LYS A 493 25.51 -2.41 8.41
N ARG A 494 24.96 -1.19 8.22
CA ARG A 494 23.75 -0.95 7.45
C ARG A 494 23.98 -1.20 5.95
N MET A 495 25.12 -0.73 5.41
CA MET A 495 25.52 -0.99 4.02
C MET A 495 25.69 -2.49 3.75
N GLN A 496 26.40 -3.20 4.62
CA GLN A 496 26.56 -4.66 4.52
C GLN A 496 25.21 -5.40 4.65
N ALA A 497 24.33 -4.94 5.53
CA ALA A 497 22.99 -5.50 5.67
C ALA A 497 22.18 -5.33 4.38
N GLU A 498 22.29 -4.17 3.72
CA GLU A 498 21.59 -3.90 2.45
C GLU A 498 22.13 -4.76 1.30
N LEU A 499 23.45 -4.86 1.13
CA LEU A 499 24.07 -5.79 0.17
C LEU A 499 23.63 -7.25 0.41
N LYS A 500 23.60 -7.67 1.67
CA LYS A 500 23.12 -9.00 2.04
C LYS A 500 21.65 -9.19 1.72
N TYR A 501 20.82 -8.17 2.02
CA TYR A 501 19.39 -8.19 1.71
C TYR A 501 19.14 -8.34 0.20
N ASN A 502 19.82 -7.55 -0.63
CA ASN A 502 19.72 -7.63 -2.08
C ASN A 502 20.12 -9.02 -2.62
N LYS A 503 21.23 -9.58 -2.11
CA LYS A 503 21.70 -10.92 -2.49
C LYS A 503 20.74 -12.03 -2.07
N MET A 504 20.07 -11.88 -0.91
CA MET A 504 19.17 -12.91 -0.37
C MET A 504 17.85 -13.04 -1.13
N ASP A 505 17.39 -12.00 -1.82
CA ASP A 505 16.11 -11.96 -2.58
C ASP A 505 14.95 -12.63 -1.80
N VAL A 506 14.78 -12.21 -0.53
CA VAL A 506 13.97 -12.90 0.48
C VAL A 506 12.54 -13.13 -0.01
N PHE A 507 11.89 -12.11 -0.57
CA PHE A 507 10.47 -12.20 -0.91
C PHE A 507 10.20 -13.07 -2.14
N ARG A 508 11.17 -13.21 -3.04
CA ARG A 508 11.10 -14.16 -4.15
C ARG A 508 11.08 -15.60 -3.65
N TYR A 509 11.98 -15.95 -2.71
CA TYR A 509 11.98 -17.29 -2.12
C TYR A 509 10.75 -17.54 -1.23
N CYS A 510 10.28 -16.54 -0.49
CA CYS A 510 9.03 -16.64 0.26
C CYS A 510 7.83 -16.89 -0.66
N LYS A 511 7.74 -16.17 -1.78
CA LYS A 511 6.72 -16.37 -2.82
C LYS A 511 6.68 -17.83 -3.29
N ILE A 512 7.82 -18.35 -3.72
CA ILE A 512 7.95 -19.74 -4.20
C ILE A 512 7.58 -20.72 -3.08
N GLY A 513 8.14 -20.52 -1.87
CA GLY A 513 7.87 -21.36 -0.72
C GLY A 513 6.38 -21.42 -0.36
N TYR A 514 5.70 -20.29 -0.29
CA TYR A 514 4.27 -20.27 0.01
C TYR A 514 3.40 -20.86 -1.09
N LEU A 515 3.72 -20.63 -2.35
CA LEU A 515 2.97 -21.22 -3.48
C LEU A 515 3.12 -22.74 -3.50
N VAL A 516 4.33 -23.24 -3.37
CA VAL A 516 4.60 -24.70 -3.40
C VAL A 516 4.04 -25.39 -2.16
N LEU A 517 4.40 -24.90 -0.97
CA LEU A 517 3.95 -25.53 0.28
C LEU A 517 2.44 -25.38 0.48
N GLY A 518 1.86 -24.22 0.14
CA GLY A 518 0.43 -23.98 0.19
C GLY A 518 -0.34 -24.87 -0.78
N GLY A 519 0.15 -25.03 -2.01
CA GLY A 519 -0.41 -25.93 -3.00
C GLY A 519 -0.37 -27.40 -2.56
N LEU A 520 0.78 -27.87 -2.08
CA LEU A 520 0.93 -29.24 -1.55
C LEU A 520 0.06 -29.48 -0.33
N LEU A 521 0.00 -28.53 0.61
CA LEU A 521 -0.90 -28.60 1.76
C LEU A 521 -2.35 -28.64 1.33
N LEU A 522 -2.75 -27.87 0.32
CA LEU A 522 -4.13 -27.86 -0.18
C LEU A 522 -4.50 -29.20 -0.77
N VAL A 523 -3.68 -29.75 -1.66
CA VAL A 523 -3.89 -31.09 -2.27
C VAL A 523 -3.95 -32.15 -1.18
N LEU A 524 -3.01 -32.14 -0.24
CA LEU A 524 -2.95 -33.13 0.83
C LEU A 524 -4.16 -32.97 1.80
N SER A 525 -4.56 -31.73 2.11
CA SER A 525 -5.73 -31.46 2.93
C SER A 525 -7.02 -31.93 2.26
N PHE A 526 -7.15 -31.78 0.96
CA PHE A 526 -8.25 -32.39 0.20
C PHE A 526 -8.16 -33.92 0.21
N ALA A 527 -7.00 -34.51 -0.08
CA ALA A 527 -6.80 -35.97 -0.04
C ALA A 527 -7.15 -36.57 1.34
N MET A 528 -6.83 -35.88 2.43
CA MET A 528 -7.19 -36.25 3.79
C MET A 528 -8.70 -36.21 4.07
N GLN A 529 -9.49 -35.56 3.21
CA GLN A 529 -10.96 -35.68 3.31
C GLN A 529 -11.44 -37.08 2.87
N PHE A 530 -10.63 -37.81 2.11
CA PHE A 530 -10.97 -39.15 1.57
C PHE A 530 -10.43 -40.27 2.44
N ARG A 531 -9.15 -40.18 2.75
CA ARG A 531 -8.46 -41.21 3.51
C ARG A 531 -7.46 -40.57 4.47
N ARG A 532 -7.70 -40.72 5.77
CA ARG A 532 -6.77 -40.20 6.80
C ARG A 532 -5.79 -41.29 7.20
N THR A 533 -4.63 -41.30 6.55
CA THR A 533 -3.51 -42.19 6.92
C THR A 533 -2.56 -41.48 7.91
N ARG A 534 -1.75 -42.28 8.63
CA ARG A 534 -0.76 -41.72 9.56
C ARG A 534 0.29 -40.88 8.80
N TRP A 535 0.74 -41.40 7.64
CA TRP A 535 1.75 -40.68 6.84
C TRP A 535 1.23 -39.32 6.32
N MET A 536 -0.02 -39.22 5.93
CA MET A 536 -0.61 -37.94 5.52
C MET A 536 -0.63 -36.90 6.64
N LYS A 537 -0.90 -37.33 7.88
CA LYS A 537 -0.83 -36.45 9.04
C LYS A 537 0.62 -35.97 9.26
N VAL A 538 1.59 -36.88 9.16
CA VAL A 538 3.02 -36.54 9.26
C VAL A 538 3.42 -35.57 8.16
N ALA A 539 2.98 -35.81 6.90
CA ALA A 539 3.27 -34.93 5.77
C ALA A 539 2.69 -33.52 5.99
N VAL A 540 1.44 -33.39 6.51
CA VAL A 540 0.87 -32.08 6.87
C VAL A 540 1.70 -31.38 7.94
N TRP A 541 2.21 -32.11 8.93
CA TRP A 541 3.07 -31.54 9.96
C TRP A 541 4.41 -31.07 9.39
N LEU A 542 5.03 -31.85 8.51
CA LEU A 542 6.30 -31.49 7.84
C LEU A 542 6.13 -30.27 6.93
N LEU A 543 5.05 -30.26 6.10
CA LEU A 543 4.74 -29.12 5.25
C LEU A 543 4.40 -27.88 6.09
N GLY A 544 3.67 -28.05 7.19
CA GLY A 544 3.35 -26.97 8.13
C GLY A 544 4.61 -26.40 8.80
N ALA A 545 5.57 -27.25 9.17
CA ALA A 545 6.87 -26.82 9.67
C ALA A 545 7.65 -26.05 8.58
N GLY A 546 7.61 -26.52 7.32
CA GLY A 546 8.16 -25.77 6.19
C GLY A 546 7.54 -24.37 6.03
N VAL A 547 6.20 -24.26 6.14
CA VAL A 547 5.53 -22.95 6.12
C VAL A 547 6.00 -22.06 7.26
N LEU A 548 6.21 -22.58 8.48
CA LEU A 548 6.74 -21.82 9.60
C LEU A 548 8.16 -21.29 9.31
N VAL A 549 9.02 -22.09 8.67
CA VAL A 549 10.35 -21.62 8.27
C VAL A 549 10.23 -20.44 7.29
N VAL A 550 9.42 -20.60 6.23
CA VAL A 550 9.19 -19.53 5.25
C VAL A 550 8.57 -18.29 5.91
N PHE A 551 7.66 -18.47 6.86
CA PHE A 551 7.02 -17.40 7.60
C PHE A 551 8.03 -16.58 8.43
N HIS A 552 8.96 -17.24 9.11
CA HIS A 552 10.01 -16.55 9.87
C HIS A 552 11.05 -15.92 8.95
N TYR A 553 11.34 -16.54 7.79
CA TYR A 553 12.20 -15.96 6.79
C TYR A 553 11.58 -14.70 6.15
N HIS A 554 10.26 -14.70 5.94
CA HIS A 554 9.49 -13.54 5.51
C HIS A 554 9.56 -12.41 6.57
N MET A 555 9.33 -12.74 7.83
CA MET A 555 9.45 -11.78 8.93
C MET A 555 10.88 -11.21 9.03
N PHE A 556 11.90 -12.05 8.84
CA PHE A 556 13.29 -11.62 8.80
C PHE A 556 13.54 -10.61 7.66
N GLY A 557 12.99 -10.86 6.45
CA GLY A 557 13.09 -9.94 5.32
C GLY A 557 12.47 -8.56 5.60
N MET A 558 11.29 -8.54 6.24
CA MET A 558 10.68 -7.28 6.69
C MET A 558 11.52 -6.59 7.77
N GLY A 559 12.09 -7.35 8.71
CA GLY A 559 12.99 -6.82 9.73
C GLY A 559 14.26 -6.22 9.15
N MET A 560 14.82 -6.83 8.09
CA MET A 560 15.95 -6.28 7.34
C MET A 560 15.60 -4.96 6.67
N ARG A 561 14.44 -4.87 6.01
CA ARG A 561 13.98 -3.58 5.43
C ARG A 561 13.81 -2.51 6.51
N TRP A 562 13.23 -2.86 7.66
CA TRP A 562 13.12 -1.94 8.80
C TRP A 562 14.49 -1.44 9.26
N TYR A 563 15.45 -2.35 9.43
CA TYR A 563 16.80 -1.98 9.87
C TYR A 563 17.51 -1.08 8.84
N ILE A 564 17.37 -1.38 7.54
CA ILE A 564 18.00 -0.62 6.45
C ILE A 564 17.35 0.76 6.32
N GLY A 565 16.02 0.82 6.24
CA GLY A 565 15.27 2.06 6.05
C GLY A 565 15.16 2.94 7.30
N GLY A 566 15.31 2.35 8.51
CA GLY A 566 15.13 3.06 9.78
C GLY A 566 13.66 3.30 10.16
N TYR A 567 12.71 2.77 9.40
CA TYR A 567 11.26 2.89 9.63
C TYR A 567 10.53 1.58 9.33
N ALA A 568 9.30 1.45 9.83
CA ALA A 568 8.50 0.25 9.64
C ALA A 568 8.15 0.02 8.15
N PRO A 569 8.34 -1.22 7.63
CA PRO A 569 8.26 -1.51 6.19
C PRO A 569 6.81 -1.66 5.69
N TRP A 570 6.03 -0.61 5.74
CA TRP A 570 4.66 -0.49 5.18
C TRP A 570 4.32 0.95 4.78
N SER A 571 5.33 1.69 4.32
CA SER A 571 5.21 3.09 3.90
C SER A 571 4.76 3.26 2.45
N ASN A 572 4.99 2.27 1.60
CA ASN A 572 4.59 2.26 0.19
C ASN A 572 3.71 1.04 -0.15
N SER A 573 3.20 1.01 -1.39
CA SER A 573 2.30 -0.07 -1.86
C SER A 573 2.97 -1.44 -1.86
N TYR A 574 4.24 -1.53 -2.25
CA TYR A 574 5.01 -2.77 -2.24
C TYR A 574 5.18 -3.34 -0.84
N GLU A 575 5.66 -2.53 0.10
CA GLU A 575 5.86 -2.93 1.50
C GLU A 575 4.55 -3.36 2.15
N THR A 576 3.48 -2.61 1.86
CA THR A 576 2.14 -2.94 2.34
C THR A 576 1.70 -4.32 1.83
N MET A 577 1.91 -4.64 0.53
CA MET A 577 1.57 -5.95 -0.02
C MET A 577 2.41 -7.08 0.60
N VAL A 578 3.69 -6.85 0.82
CA VAL A 578 4.56 -7.80 1.51
C VAL A 578 3.99 -8.10 2.91
N TYR A 579 3.61 -7.05 3.65
CA TYR A 579 3.01 -7.21 4.97
C TYR A 579 1.64 -7.91 4.91
N VAL A 580 0.76 -7.60 3.93
CA VAL A 580 -0.53 -8.33 3.72
C VAL A 580 -0.27 -9.82 3.54
N GLY A 581 0.74 -10.18 2.73
CA GLY A 581 1.12 -11.58 2.52
C GLY A 581 1.48 -12.27 3.83
N TRP A 582 2.34 -11.65 4.63
CA TRP A 582 2.74 -12.15 5.94
C TRP A 582 1.56 -12.27 6.92
N ALA A 583 0.73 -11.22 7.04
CA ALA A 583 -0.44 -11.20 7.92
C ALA A 583 -1.50 -12.24 7.51
N THR A 584 -1.64 -12.52 6.21
CA THR A 584 -2.52 -13.57 5.70
C THR A 584 -2.06 -14.95 6.14
N VAL A 585 -0.75 -15.25 6.04
CA VAL A 585 -0.21 -16.53 6.53
C VAL A 585 -0.33 -16.63 8.04
N LEU A 586 -0.08 -15.54 8.79
CA LEU A 586 -0.31 -15.47 10.24
C LEU A 586 -1.76 -15.81 10.59
N ALA A 587 -2.72 -15.21 9.89
CA ALA A 587 -4.13 -15.51 10.07
C ALA A 587 -4.43 -17.01 9.80
N GLY A 588 -3.82 -17.60 8.77
CA GLY A 588 -3.89 -19.03 8.50
C GLY A 588 -3.33 -19.90 9.65
N LEU A 589 -2.19 -19.50 10.22
CA LEU A 589 -1.58 -20.16 11.37
C LEU A 589 -2.47 -20.12 12.62
N LEU A 590 -3.19 -19.03 12.88
CA LEU A 590 -4.15 -18.93 13.97
C LEU A 590 -5.32 -19.92 13.82
N PHE A 591 -5.66 -20.27 12.58
CA PHE A 591 -6.71 -21.26 12.27
C PHE A 591 -6.19 -22.68 12.03
N VAL A 592 -4.87 -22.94 12.04
CA VAL A 592 -4.28 -24.27 11.70
C VAL A 592 -4.86 -25.42 12.52
N ARG A 593 -5.08 -25.21 13.83
CA ARG A 593 -5.71 -26.20 14.71
C ARG A 593 -7.21 -26.41 14.41
N ARG A 594 -7.85 -25.45 13.73
CA ARG A 594 -9.26 -25.42 13.40
C ARG A 594 -9.56 -25.88 11.97
N SER A 595 -8.66 -25.69 11.02
CA SER A 595 -8.84 -26.08 9.63
C SER A 595 -7.52 -26.11 8.86
N THR A 596 -7.08 -27.32 8.49
CA THR A 596 -5.89 -27.50 7.64
C THR A 596 -6.11 -26.90 6.25
N ILE A 597 -7.33 -26.99 5.71
CA ILE A 597 -7.67 -26.39 4.41
C ILE A 597 -7.54 -24.85 4.50
N THR A 598 -8.05 -24.25 5.57
CA THR A 598 -7.93 -22.80 5.76
C THR A 598 -6.47 -22.37 5.85
N PHE A 599 -5.64 -23.14 6.56
CA PHE A 599 -4.20 -22.88 6.64
C PHE A 599 -3.53 -23.00 5.27
N ALA A 600 -3.87 -24.06 4.50
CA ALA A 600 -3.37 -24.25 3.15
C ALA A 600 -3.76 -23.10 2.20
N LEU A 601 -5.05 -22.70 2.23
CA LEU A 601 -5.56 -21.58 1.44
C LEU A 601 -4.89 -20.25 1.81
N ALA A 602 -4.70 -19.97 3.10
CA ALA A 602 -4.04 -18.76 3.57
C ALA A 602 -2.56 -18.73 3.15
N THR A 603 -1.87 -19.88 3.22
CA THR A 603 -0.47 -19.99 2.78
C THR A 603 -0.37 -19.76 1.27
N LEU A 604 -1.22 -20.40 0.48
CA LEU A 604 -1.26 -20.22 -0.97
C LEU A 604 -1.56 -18.76 -1.34
N PHE A 605 -2.53 -18.14 -0.67
CA PHE A 605 -2.89 -16.74 -0.91
C PHE A 605 -1.78 -15.77 -0.52
N GLY A 606 -1.07 -16.01 0.58
CA GLY A 606 0.14 -15.26 0.92
C GLY A 606 1.19 -15.33 -0.21
N GLY A 607 1.35 -16.49 -0.84
CA GLY A 607 2.20 -16.66 -2.02
C GLY A 607 1.70 -15.90 -3.25
N ILE A 608 0.38 -15.90 -3.51
CA ILE A 608 -0.24 -15.12 -4.59
C ILE A 608 -0.07 -13.62 -4.34
N ILE A 609 -0.25 -13.15 -3.12
CA ILE A 609 -0.02 -11.74 -2.77
C ILE A 609 1.42 -11.33 -3.04
N LEU A 610 2.41 -12.15 -2.63
CA LEU A 610 3.82 -11.90 -2.94
C LEU A 610 4.14 -12.02 -4.43
N PHE A 611 3.40 -12.83 -5.17
CA PHE A 611 3.52 -12.87 -6.62
C PHE A 611 3.06 -11.54 -7.24
N VAL A 612 1.92 -11.03 -6.81
CA VAL A 612 1.37 -9.75 -7.27
C VAL A 612 2.29 -8.59 -6.90
N SER A 613 2.86 -8.58 -5.68
CA SER A 613 3.83 -7.53 -5.27
C SER A 613 5.11 -7.54 -6.08
N GLY A 614 5.50 -8.68 -6.63
CA GLY A 614 6.68 -8.82 -7.49
C GLY A 614 6.42 -8.58 -8.98
N LEU A 615 5.22 -8.15 -9.36
CA LEU A 615 4.94 -7.64 -10.70
C LEU A 615 5.47 -6.19 -10.78
N ASN A 616 6.13 -5.83 -11.87
CA ASN A 616 6.90 -4.59 -12.04
C ASN A 616 6.09 -3.27 -12.05
N TRP A 617 4.96 -3.22 -11.37
CA TRP A 617 4.07 -2.06 -11.20
C TRP A 617 4.09 -1.48 -9.79
N MET A 618 4.80 -2.13 -8.87
CA MET A 618 5.07 -1.63 -7.52
C MET A 618 6.55 -1.43 -7.35
N ASP A 619 6.91 -0.30 -6.79
CA ASP A 619 8.30 0.05 -6.55
C ASP A 619 8.80 -0.56 -5.23
N PRO A 620 9.79 -1.47 -5.29
CA PRO A 620 10.38 -2.06 -4.09
C PRO A 620 11.44 -1.19 -3.43
N GLU A 621 11.70 0.03 -3.91
CA GLU A 621 12.72 0.93 -3.37
C GLU A 621 12.48 1.27 -1.89
N ILE A 622 13.57 1.51 -1.16
CA ILE A 622 13.54 2.00 0.21
C ILE A 622 13.88 3.49 0.16
N ASN A 623 12.86 4.34 0.17
CA ASN A 623 13.03 5.79 0.08
C ASN A 623 12.87 6.47 1.44
N PRO A 624 13.49 7.65 1.68
CA PRO A 624 13.24 8.44 2.89
C PRO A 624 11.75 8.76 3.05
N LEU A 625 11.26 8.71 4.29
CA LEU A 625 9.86 9.02 4.58
C LEU A 625 9.57 10.52 4.41
N VAL A 626 8.46 10.84 3.74
CA VAL A 626 7.92 12.19 3.79
C VAL A 626 7.49 12.53 5.23
N PRO A 627 7.60 13.81 5.67
CA PRO A 627 7.39 14.19 7.07
C PRO A 627 6.08 13.71 7.68
N VAL A 628 4.98 13.76 6.95
CA VAL A 628 3.65 13.35 7.39
C VAL A 628 3.57 11.87 7.79
N LEU A 629 4.39 11.01 7.19
CA LEU A 629 4.42 9.57 7.48
C LEU A 629 5.23 9.22 8.75
N LYS A 630 5.95 10.17 9.34
CA LYS A 630 6.71 9.97 10.57
C LYS A 630 5.79 10.04 11.80
N SER A 631 4.84 9.10 11.93
CA SER A 631 3.90 9.04 13.06
C SER A 631 3.75 7.61 13.60
N PRO A 632 3.82 7.39 14.92
CA PRO A 632 3.53 6.11 15.54
C PRO A 632 2.08 5.66 15.30
N TRP A 633 1.13 6.58 15.29
CA TRP A 633 -0.29 6.29 15.03
C TRP A 633 -0.51 5.73 13.64
N LEU A 634 0.19 6.28 12.64
CA LEU A 634 0.15 5.75 11.28
C LEU A 634 0.66 4.32 11.24
N MET A 635 1.74 4.00 11.92
CA MET A 635 2.29 2.64 11.96
C MET A 635 1.26 1.63 12.49
N PHE A 636 0.62 1.95 13.63
CA PHE A 636 -0.43 1.10 14.20
C PHE A 636 -1.67 1.01 13.30
N HIS A 637 -2.10 2.14 12.73
CA HIS A 637 -3.20 2.18 11.78
C HIS A 637 -2.98 1.22 10.61
N VAL A 638 -1.87 1.38 9.90
CA VAL A 638 -1.55 0.56 8.72
C VAL A 638 -1.41 -0.91 9.09
N ALA A 639 -0.70 -1.23 10.18
CA ALA A 639 -0.53 -2.60 10.64
C ALA A 639 -1.87 -3.31 10.91
N VAL A 640 -2.80 -2.64 11.57
CA VAL A 640 -4.10 -3.22 11.96
C VAL A 640 -5.04 -3.31 10.76
N ILE A 641 -5.15 -2.24 9.95
CA ILE A 641 -6.10 -2.22 8.82
C ILE A 641 -5.68 -3.21 7.72
N VAL A 642 -4.38 -3.31 7.45
CA VAL A 642 -3.85 -4.20 6.43
C VAL A 642 -3.94 -5.68 6.86
N ALA A 643 -3.76 -5.97 8.15
CA ALA A 643 -4.02 -7.31 8.67
C ALA A 643 -5.48 -7.75 8.44
N ALA A 644 -6.45 -6.82 8.52
CA ALA A 644 -7.85 -7.11 8.23
C ALA A 644 -8.05 -7.64 6.81
N TYR A 645 -7.31 -7.12 5.83
CA TYR A 645 -7.38 -7.58 4.42
C TYR A 645 -7.02 -9.05 4.28
N GLY A 646 -6.04 -9.54 5.04
CA GLY A 646 -5.67 -10.94 5.08
C GLY A 646 -6.83 -11.84 5.56
N PHE A 647 -7.53 -11.45 6.63
CA PHE A 647 -8.69 -12.18 7.14
C PHE A 647 -9.88 -12.14 6.17
N PHE A 648 -10.14 -11.03 5.52
CA PHE A 648 -11.15 -10.92 4.46
C PHE A 648 -10.79 -11.79 3.24
N GLY A 649 -9.53 -11.82 2.85
CA GLY A 649 -9.03 -12.69 1.79
C GLY A 649 -9.25 -14.18 2.09
N ILE A 650 -8.99 -14.61 3.33
CA ILE A 650 -9.30 -15.98 3.77
C ILE A 650 -10.79 -16.27 3.63
N SER A 651 -11.67 -15.37 4.08
CA SER A 651 -13.13 -15.56 3.94
C SER A 651 -13.56 -15.65 2.48
N CYS A 652 -12.99 -14.82 1.60
CA CYS A 652 -13.22 -14.85 0.16
C CYS A 652 -12.79 -16.21 -0.45
N LEU A 653 -11.58 -16.68 -0.15
CA LEU A 653 -11.07 -17.95 -0.68
C LEU A 653 -11.87 -19.16 -0.19
N ILE A 654 -12.29 -19.15 1.07
CA ILE A 654 -13.22 -20.16 1.61
C ILE A 654 -14.53 -20.09 0.85
N GLY A 655 -15.06 -18.89 0.58
CA GLY A 655 -16.26 -18.67 -0.21
C GLY A 655 -16.16 -19.28 -1.60
N LEU A 656 -15.06 -18.97 -2.34
CA LEU A 656 -14.77 -19.56 -3.65
C LEU A 656 -14.67 -21.10 -3.58
N THR A 657 -13.93 -21.63 -2.62
CA THR A 657 -13.78 -23.08 -2.42
C THR A 657 -15.12 -23.75 -2.18
N ASN A 658 -15.99 -23.15 -1.36
CA ASN A 658 -17.31 -23.65 -1.09
C ASN A 658 -18.22 -23.58 -2.32
N MET A 659 -18.14 -22.51 -3.11
CA MET A 659 -18.90 -22.40 -4.38
C MET A 659 -18.46 -23.47 -5.40
N VAL A 660 -17.15 -23.75 -5.50
CA VAL A 660 -16.65 -24.87 -6.32
C VAL A 660 -17.23 -26.20 -5.81
N MET A 661 -17.18 -26.48 -4.51
CA MET A 661 -17.77 -27.70 -3.93
C MET A 661 -19.28 -27.79 -4.16
N MET A 662 -20.01 -26.67 -4.08
CA MET A 662 -21.44 -26.62 -4.41
C MET A 662 -21.70 -26.91 -5.90
N SER A 663 -20.82 -26.49 -6.80
CA SER A 663 -20.96 -26.70 -8.25
C SER A 663 -20.84 -28.16 -8.65
N VAL A 664 -20.07 -28.97 -7.90
CA VAL A 664 -19.89 -30.41 -8.13
C VAL A 664 -20.81 -31.27 -7.24
N ALA A 665 -21.71 -30.65 -6.50
CA ALA A 665 -22.66 -31.37 -5.66
C ALA A 665 -23.67 -32.18 -6.51
N GLY A 666 -23.79 -33.46 -6.26
CA GLY A 666 -24.72 -34.36 -6.90
C GLY A 666 -25.48 -35.19 -5.84
N LYS A 667 -26.47 -35.99 -6.28
CA LYS A 667 -27.35 -36.78 -5.36
C LYS A 667 -26.58 -37.63 -4.33
N LYS A 668 -25.44 -38.25 -4.77
CA LYS A 668 -24.65 -39.16 -3.93
C LYS A 668 -23.75 -38.48 -2.90
N ASN A 669 -23.29 -37.23 -3.18
CA ASN A 669 -22.28 -36.56 -2.35
C ASN A 669 -22.75 -35.28 -1.63
N LYS A 670 -24.06 -34.91 -1.85
CA LYS A 670 -24.60 -33.63 -1.36
C LYS A 670 -24.55 -33.49 0.16
N GLU A 671 -24.93 -34.54 0.93
CA GLU A 671 -24.91 -34.45 2.39
C GLU A 671 -23.50 -34.36 2.97
N ILE A 672 -22.56 -35.07 2.36
CA ILE A 672 -21.15 -35.02 2.75
C ILE A 672 -20.56 -33.61 2.48
N LEU A 673 -20.78 -33.08 1.27
CA LEU A 673 -20.36 -31.75 0.90
C LEU A 673 -21.00 -30.68 1.78
N LYS A 674 -22.27 -30.84 2.15
CA LYS A 674 -23.00 -29.93 3.03
C LYS A 674 -22.33 -29.79 4.40
N ALA A 675 -21.91 -30.91 4.99
CA ALA A 675 -21.20 -30.91 6.26
C ALA A 675 -19.86 -30.13 6.15
N ARG A 676 -19.10 -30.38 5.09
CA ARG A 676 -17.81 -29.71 4.83
C ARG A 676 -17.97 -28.24 4.50
N ILE A 677 -18.91 -27.90 3.64
CA ILE A 677 -19.22 -26.50 3.30
C ILE A 677 -19.66 -25.73 4.55
N THR A 678 -20.46 -26.40 5.44
CA THR A 678 -20.86 -25.81 6.71
C THR A 678 -19.65 -25.57 7.63
N GLU A 679 -18.74 -26.54 7.73
CA GLU A 679 -17.51 -26.42 8.52
C GLU A 679 -16.65 -25.24 8.03
N LEU A 680 -16.39 -25.17 6.73
CA LEU A 680 -15.58 -24.10 6.14
C LEU A 680 -16.28 -22.75 6.21
N SER A 681 -17.60 -22.67 5.98
CA SER A 681 -18.36 -21.43 6.11
C SER A 681 -18.31 -20.87 7.54
N ILE A 682 -18.30 -21.74 8.57
CA ILE A 682 -18.11 -21.30 9.96
C ILE A 682 -16.73 -20.67 10.15
N VAL A 683 -15.67 -21.29 9.59
CA VAL A 683 -14.31 -20.71 9.67
C VAL A 683 -14.22 -19.40 8.90
N GLY A 684 -14.83 -19.32 7.70
CA GLY A 684 -14.93 -18.09 6.91
C GLY A 684 -15.66 -16.98 7.68
N GLU A 685 -16.79 -17.31 8.34
CA GLU A 685 -17.52 -16.36 9.19
C GLU A 685 -16.67 -15.88 10.38
N MET A 686 -15.91 -16.78 11.01
CA MET A 686 -15.01 -16.40 12.10
C MET A 686 -13.87 -15.50 11.62
N ALA A 687 -13.28 -15.79 10.46
CA ALA A 687 -12.26 -14.93 9.86
C ALA A 687 -12.83 -13.54 9.53
N LEU A 688 -14.05 -13.49 8.97
CA LEU A 688 -14.75 -12.25 8.65
C LEU A 688 -15.01 -11.39 9.90
N TRP A 689 -15.42 -11.98 11.03
CA TRP A 689 -15.58 -11.23 12.29
C TRP A 689 -14.28 -10.61 12.80
N VAL A 690 -13.17 -11.35 12.73
CA VAL A 690 -11.85 -10.81 13.10
C VAL A 690 -11.44 -9.70 12.14
N GLY A 691 -11.59 -9.92 10.82
CA GLY A 691 -11.28 -8.92 9.80
C GLY A 691 -12.09 -7.63 9.99
N LEU A 692 -13.41 -7.75 10.26
CA LEU A 692 -14.27 -6.59 10.50
C LEU A 692 -13.86 -5.83 11.76
N ALA A 693 -13.50 -6.51 12.82
CA ALA A 693 -13.02 -5.87 14.05
C ALA A 693 -11.70 -5.13 13.81
N LEU A 694 -10.73 -5.77 13.14
CA LEU A 694 -9.45 -5.14 12.81
C LEU A 694 -9.63 -3.96 11.85
N MET A 695 -10.48 -4.11 10.82
CA MET A 695 -10.79 -3.04 9.87
C MET A 695 -11.35 -1.82 10.59
N THR A 696 -12.30 -2.03 11.49
CA THR A 696 -12.96 -0.98 12.25
C THR A 696 -11.96 -0.27 13.18
N VAL A 697 -11.19 -1.04 13.96
CA VAL A 697 -10.16 -0.47 14.85
C VAL A 697 -9.10 0.26 14.05
N GLY A 698 -8.64 -0.34 12.96
CA GLY A 698 -7.65 0.27 12.08
C GLY A 698 -8.12 1.61 11.50
N THR A 699 -9.36 1.68 11.00
CA THR A 699 -9.92 2.93 10.47
C THR A 699 -9.95 4.04 11.51
N PHE A 700 -10.31 3.75 12.76
CA PHE A 700 -10.34 4.77 13.81
C PHE A 700 -8.96 5.16 14.34
N LEU A 701 -7.99 4.25 14.33
CA LEU A 701 -6.58 4.62 14.56
C LEU A 701 -6.08 5.59 13.47
N GLY A 702 -6.52 5.40 12.22
CA GLY A 702 -6.27 6.33 11.12
C GLY A 702 -6.93 7.69 11.35
N ALA A 703 -8.14 7.73 11.90
CA ALA A 703 -8.80 8.97 12.26
C ALA A 703 -8.06 9.73 13.36
N VAL A 704 -7.45 9.04 14.35
CA VAL A 704 -6.59 9.67 15.35
C VAL A 704 -5.35 10.27 14.70
N TRP A 705 -4.68 9.51 13.82
CA TRP A 705 -3.53 10.02 13.07
C TRP A 705 -3.89 11.23 12.21
N ALA A 706 -5.01 11.17 11.46
CA ALA A 706 -5.49 12.27 10.63
C ALA A 706 -5.75 13.55 11.43
N ASN A 707 -6.27 13.39 12.66
CA ASN A 707 -6.47 14.51 13.57
C ASN A 707 -5.18 15.15 14.09
N GLU A 708 -4.09 14.40 14.19
CA GLU A 708 -2.78 14.95 14.57
C GLU A 708 -2.01 15.51 13.37
N SER A 709 -2.21 14.93 12.17
CA SER A 709 -1.49 15.33 10.97
C SER A 709 -2.16 16.45 10.20
N TRP A 710 -3.50 16.46 10.14
CA TRP A 710 -4.30 17.37 9.31
C TRP A 710 -5.38 18.14 10.07
N GLY A 711 -5.48 17.94 11.37
CA GLY A 711 -6.41 18.66 12.22
C GLY A 711 -7.85 18.19 12.21
N ARG A 712 -8.16 17.19 11.47
CA ARG A 712 -9.51 16.64 11.36
C ARG A 712 -9.47 15.13 11.41
N TYR A 713 -10.30 14.53 12.24
CA TYR A 713 -10.36 13.08 12.38
C TYR A 713 -11.11 12.38 11.24
N TRP A 714 -11.80 13.14 10.35
CA TRP A 714 -12.49 12.62 9.18
C TRP A 714 -12.60 13.69 8.09
N GLY A 715 -12.04 13.45 6.93
CA GLY A 715 -11.98 14.40 5.81
C GLY A 715 -12.87 14.07 4.62
N TRP A 716 -13.50 12.89 4.63
CA TRP A 716 -14.16 12.31 3.46
C TRP A 716 -13.20 12.00 2.32
N ASP A 717 -11.91 11.83 2.62
CA ASP A 717 -10.95 11.37 1.62
C ASP A 717 -11.41 10.03 1.01
N PRO A 718 -11.19 9.78 -0.30
CA PRO A 718 -11.60 8.54 -0.96
C PRO A 718 -11.12 7.28 -0.23
N LYS A 719 -9.95 7.29 0.38
CA LYS A 719 -9.41 6.12 1.11
C LYS A 719 -10.14 5.87 2.42
N GLU A 720 -10.43 6.93 3.18
CA GLU A 720 -11.27 6.87 4.39
C GLU A 720 -12.68 6.38 4.04
N THR A 721 -13.27 6.95 2.99
CA THR A 721 -14.62 6.61 2.53
C THR A 721 -14.72 5.16 2.08
N TRP A 722 -13.76 4.63 1.29
CA TRP A 722 -13.75 3.22 0.88
C TRP A 722 -13.44 2.26 2.03
N ALA A 723 -12.68 2.68 3.05
CA ALA A 723 -12.53 1.93 4.29
C ALA A 723 -13.88 1.79 5.02
N LEU A 724 -14.66 2.87 5.11
CA LEU A 724 -16.02 2.84 5.68
C LEU A 724 -16.97 1.99 4.83
N ILE A 725 -16.95 2.10 3.50
CA ILE A 725 -17.73 1.25 2.60
C ILE A 725 -17.41 -0.22 2.86
N THR A 726 -16.13 -0.58 2.99
CA THR A 726 -15.70 -1.94 3.28
C THR A 726 -16.26 -2.42 4.61
N MET A 727 -16.20 -1.62 5.68
CA MET A 727 -16.82 -1.96 6.96
C MET A 727 -18.34 -2.23 6.81
N VAL A 728 -19.05 -1.35 6.10
CA VAL A 728 -20.51 -1.47 5.88
C VAL A 728 -20.84 -2.72 5.06
N VAL A 729 -20.11 -2.99 3.98
CA VAL A 729 -20.32 -4.18 3.14
C VAL A 729 -20.13 -5.46 3.95
N TYR A 730 -19.06 -5.57 4.73
CA TYR A 730 -18.84 -6.74 5.58
C TYR A 730 -19.82 -6.79 6.76
N ALA A 731 -20.27 -5.66 7.29
CA ALA A 731 -21.38 -5.64 8.23
C ALA A 731 -22.65 -6.24 7.61
N VAL A 732 -22.99 -5.90 6.37
CA VAL A 732 -24.10 -6.52 5.65
C VAL A 732 -23.92 -8.04 5.57
N VAL A 733 -22.75 -8.55 5.17
CA VAL A 733 -22.48 -10.00 5.10
C VAL A 733 -22.70 -10.68 6.46
N THR A 734 -22.25 -10.04 7.56
CA THR A 734 -22.48 -10.59 8.92
C THR A 734 -23.93 -10.59 9.34
N HIS A 735 -24.79 -9.75 8.78
CA HIS A 735 -26.22 -9.63 9.12
C HIS A 735 -27.14 -10.49 8.25
N LEU A 736 -26.68 -11.05 7.12
CA LEU A 736 -27.50 -11.87 6.22
C LEU A 736 -28.24 -13.02 6.95
N HIS A 737 -27.56 -13.65 7.91
CA HIS A 737 -28.14 -14.78 8.66
C HIS A 737 -29.34 -14.39 9.56
N LEU A 738 -29.52 -13.09 9.86
CA LEU A 738 -30.63 -12.60 10.66
C LEU A 738 -31.94 -12.53 9.87
N VAL A 739 -31.87 -12.54 8.55
CA VAL A 739 -33.02 -12.55 7.66
C VAL A 739 -33.27 -13.97 7.20
N LYS A 740 -34.43 -14.58 7.66
CA LYS A 740 -34.78 -15.99 7.41
C LYS A 740 -34.66 -16.39 5.93
N ARG A 741 -35.08 -15.51 5.00
CA ARG A 741 -35.05 -15.75 3.54
C ARG A 741 -33.61 -15.73 2.97
N TRP A 742 -32.69 -15.00 3.59
CA TRP A 742 -31.31 -14.81 3.15
C TRP A 742 -30.32 -15.70 3.90
N ASN A 743 -30.76 -16.41 4.92
CA ASN A 743 -29.94 -17.32 5.71
C ASN A 743 -29.67 -18.62 4.95
N SER A 744 -28.81 -18.57 3.93
CA SER A 744 -28.38 -19.74 3.18
C SER A 744 -26.85 -19.80 3.06
N LEU A 745 -26.31 -21.03 3.06
CA LEU A 745 -24.86 -21.24 2.87
C LEU A 745 -24.38 -20.68 1.54
N TRP A 746 -25.16 -20.81 0.48
CA TRP A 746 -24.82 -20.31 -0.84
C TRP A 746 -24.69 -18.78 -0.84
N LEU A 747 -25.71 -18.08 -0.31
CA LEU A 747 -25.70 -16.62 -0.29
C LEU A 747 -24.57 -16.06 0.57
N PHE A 748 -24.29 -16.69 1.73
CA PHE A 748 -23.19 -16.26 2.59
C PHE A 748 -21.83 -16.37 1.87
N ASN A 749 -21.56 -17.52 1.21
CA ASN A 749 -20.30 -17.73 0.51
C ASN A 749 -20.17 -16.80 -0.71
N LEU A 750 -21.23 -16.62 -1.50
CA LEU A 750 -21.24 -15.65 -2.60
C LEU A 750 -21.02 -14.22 -2.12
N ALA A 751 -21.72 -13.80 -1.08
CA ALA A 751 -21.59 -12.46 -0.50
C ALA A 751 -20.17 -12.22 0.04
N SER A 752 -19.54 -13.23 0.66
CA SER A 752 -18.14 -13.14 1.13
C SER A 752 -17.14 -12.94 -0.02
N VAL A 753 -17.40 -13.54 -1.19
CA VAL A 753 -16.58 -13.35 -2.39
C VAL A 753 -16.78 -11.96 -2.97
N ILE A 754 -18.03 -11.52 -3.16
CA ILE A 754 -18.35 -10.21 -3.71
C ILE A 754 -17.84 -9.09 -2.80
N ALA A 755 -17.97 -9.23 -1.48
CA ALA A 755 -17.51 -8.24 -0.51
C ALA A 755 -16.01 -7.95 -0.62
N PHE A 756 -15.20 -8.91 -1.07
CA PHE A 756 -13.77 -8.70 -1.24
C PHE A 756 -13.42 -7.67 -2.32
N ALA A 757 -14.34 -7.42 -3.26
CA ALA A 757 -14.18 -6.34 -4.24
C ALA A 757 -14.06 -4.96 -3.57
N SER A 758 -14.70 -4.73 -2.41
CA SER A 758 -14.54 -3.48 -1.65
C SER A 758 -13.12 -3.33 -1.08
N VAL A 759 -12.49 -4.43 -0.65
CA VAL A 759 -11.08 -4.43 -0.20
C VAL A 759 -10.15 -4.10 -1.38
N LEU A 760 -10.37 -4.73 -2.54
CA LEU A 760 -9.58 -4.43 -3.74
C LEU A 760 -9.76 -2.98 -4.17
N MET A 761 -10.96 -2.44 -4.07
CA MET A 761 -11.19 -1.03 -4.37
C MET A 761 -10.52 -0.11 -3.35
N THR A 762 -10.56 -0.41 -2.05
CA THR A 762 -9.89 0.37 -0.99
C THR A 762 -8.38 0.39 -1.19
N PHE A 763 -7.78 -0.73 -1.58
CA PHE A 763 -6.32 -0.85 -1.72
C PHE A 763 -5.84 -0.41 -3.10
N PHE A 764 -6.34 -1.02 -4.17
CA PHE A 764 -5.91 -0.72 -5.54
C PHE A 764 -6.72 0.41 -6.17
N GLY A 765 -8.06 0.34 -6.09
CA GLY A 765 -8.93 1.27 -6.77
C GLY A 765 -8.69 2.72 -6.39
N VAL A 766 -8.55 2.99 -5.10
CA VAL A 766 -8.26 4.35 -4.61
C VAL A 766 -6.87 4.80 -5.06
N ASN A 767 -5.83 3.97 -4.92
CA ASN A 767 -4.47 4.36 -5.25
C ASN A 767 -4.22 4.61 -6.74
N TYR A 768 -4.95 3.89 -7.63
CA TYR A 768 -4.71 3.96 -9.07
C TYR A 768 -5.76 4.76 -9.86
N PHE A 769 -6.99 4.87 -9.32
CA PHE A 769 -8.10 5.48 -10.06
C PHE A 769 -8.71 6.71 -9.38
N LEU A 770 -8.46 6.92 -8.09
CA LEU A 770 -8.96 8.07 -7.35
C LEU A 770 -7.77 8.91 -6.88
N SER A 771 -7.99 10.21 -6.69
CA SER A 771 -7.01 11.13 -6.09
C SER A 771 -7.47 11.51 -4.68
N GLY A 772 -6.52 11.62 -3.73
CA GLY A 772 -6.83 12.01 -2.36
C GLY A 772 -5.57 12.33 -1.57
N MET A 773 -5.73 12.77 -0.33
CA MET A 773 -4.62 13.14 0.56
C MET A 773 -3.72 11.98 0.96
N HIS A 774 -4.20 10.73 0.80
CA HIS A 774 -3.44 9.52 1.07
C HIS A 774 -2.67 8.98 -0.16
N SER A 775 -2.51 9.78 -1.21
CA SER A 775 -1.76 9.38 -2.41
C SER A 775 -0.27 9.66 -2.23
N TYR A 776 0.40 8.88 -1.38
CA TYR A 776 1.85 8.97 -1.17
C TYR A 776 2.56 7.98 -2.09
N GLY A 777 3.28 8.48 -3.06
CA GLY A 777 4.09 7.73 -4.01
C GLY A 777 3.51 7.70 -5.42
N GLN A 778 4.41 7.64 -6.37
CA GLN A 778 4.05 7.44 -7.78
C GLN A 778 3.79 5.95 -8.00
N ASN A 779 2.59 5.62 -8.46
CA ASN A 779 2.25 4.27 -8.89
C ASN A 779 2.20 4.25 -10.41
N ASP A 780 2.93 3.34 -11.01
CA ASP A 780 2.86 3.08 -12.45
C ASP A 780 1.44 2.70 -12.88
N ASN A 781 1.04 3.12 -14.07
CA ASN A 781 -0.26 2.76 -14.61
C ASN A 781 -0.37 1.25 -14.80
N VAL A 782 -1.38 0.66 -14.19
CA VAL A 782 -1.65 -0.78 -14.30
C VAL A 782 -2.40 -1.05 -15.59
N HIS A 783 -1.64 -1.37 -16.63
CA HIS A 783 -2.21 -1.73 -17.92
C HIS A 783 -2.84 -3.13 -17.88
N GLY A 784 -4.01 -3.28 -18.47
CA GLY A 784 -4.67 -4.59 -18.59
C GLY A 784 -5.39 -5.08 -17.34
N ILE A 785 -5.35 -4.37 -16.20
CA ILE A 785 -6.01 -4.83 -14.96
C ILE A 785 -7.52 -5.04 -15.15
N PHE A 786 -8.17 -4.20 -15.95
CA PHE A 786 -9.59 -4.36 -16.26
C PHE A 786 -9.90 -5.68 -16.96
N THR A 787 -9.03 -6.14 -17.87
CA THR A 787 -9.19 -7.45 -18.52
C THR A 787 -9.18 -8.57 -17.48
N TYR A 788 -8.23 -8.56 -16.56
CA TYR A 788 -8.17 -9.57 -15.48
C TYR A 788 -9.36 -9.46 -14.53
N LEU A 789 -9.81 -8.24 -14.23
CA LEU A 789 -11.01 -8.03 -13.40
C LEU A 789 -12.28 -8.55 -14.09
N TYR A 790 -12.46 -8.33 -15.39
CA TYR A 790 -13.58 -8.88 -16.15
C TYR A 790 -13.54 -10.40 -16.23
N ILE A 791 -12.36 -11.00 -16.43
CA ILE A 791 -12.19 -12.45 -16.38
C ILE A 791 -12.56 -12.99 -15.00
N ALA A 792 -12.04 -12.39 -13.92
CA ALA A 792 -12.34 -12.79 -12.56
C ALA A 792 -13.85 -12.67 -12.26
N LEU A 793 -14.48 -11.56 -12.66
CA LEU A 793 -15.93 -11.37 -12.54
C LEU A 793 -16.71 -12.45 -13.31
N GLY A 794 -16.30 -12.75 -14.54
CA GLY A 794 -16.90 -13.81 -15.37
C GLY A 794 -16.83 -15.17 -14.68
N VAL A 795 -15.66 -15.53 -14.12
CA VAL A 795 -15.46 -16.75 -13.34
C VAL A 795 -16.39 -16.80 -12.12
N VAL A 796 -16.49 -15.70 -11.36
CA VAL A 796 -17.36 -15.61 -10.19
C VAL A 796 -18.83 -15.77 -10.59
N VAL A 797 -19.28 -15.13 -11.68
CA VAL A 797 -20.66 -15.24 -12.20
C VAL A 797 -20.96 -16.69 -12.60
N VAL A 798 -20.06 -17.33 -13.37
CA VAL A 798 -20.21 -18.74 -13.79
C VAL A 798 -20.31 -19.64 -12.58
N LEU A 799 -19.40 -19.49 -11.60
CA LEU A 799 -19.44 -20.27 -10.36
C LEU A 799 -20.72 -20.02 -9.54
N ALA A 800 -21.20 -18.76 -9.50
CA ALA A 800 -22.45 -18.42 -8.81
C ALA A 800 -23.63 -19.15 -9.43
N VAL A 801 -23.75 -19.15 -10.75
CA VAL A 801 -24.85 -19.81 -11.48
C VAL A 801 -24.77 -21.33 -11.33
N LEU A 802 -23.57 -21.93 -11.53
CA LEU A 802 -23.39 -23.37 -11.44
C LEU A 802 -23.65 -23.88 -10.01
N SER A 803 -23.07 -23.19 -9.02
CA SER A 803 -23.25 -23.55 -7.61
C SER A 803 -24.71 -23.39 -7.17
N TYR A 804 -25.43 -22.33 -7.61
CA TYR A 804 -26.84 -22.13 -7.31
C TYR A 804 -27.69 -23.26 -7.88
N ARG A 805 -27.54 -23.56 -9.18
CA ARG A 805 -28.31 -24.62 -9.87
C ARG A 805 -28.11 -25.97 -9.20
N ARG A 806 -26.87 -26.39 -8.99
CA ARG A 806 -26.54 -27.70 -8.40
C ARG A 806 -26.94 -27.83 -6.94
N TRP A 807 -26.74 -26.76 -6.15
CA TRP A 807 -26.99 -26.76 -4.72
C TRP A 807 -28.47 -26.70 -4.36
N ASN A 808 -29.28 -25.89 -5.07
CA ASN A 808 -30.69 -25.68 -4.80
C ASN A 808 -31.63 -26.63 -5.56
N THR A 809 -31.11 -27.45 -6.49
CA THR A 809 -31.94 -28.47 -7.13
C THR A 809 -32.50 -29.40 -6.03
N LYS A 810 -33.85 -29.38 -5.89
CA LYS A 810 -34.56 -30.34 -5.02
C LYS A 810 -34.28 -31.73 -5.61
N VAL A 811 -33.69 -32.60 -4.83
CA VAL A 811 -33.50 -34.03 -5.16
C VAL A 811 -34.73 -34.81 -4.88
#